data_ec8cbdd15ff099f43f91a1bf1b15e9ca
#
_entry.id   ec8cbdd15ff099f43f91a1bf1b15e9ca
#
_cell.length_a   1.000
_cell.length_b   1.000
_cell.length_c   1.000
_cell.angle_alpha   90.00
_cell.angle_beta   90.00
_cell.angle_gamma   90.00
#
_symmetry.space_group_name_H-M   'P 1'
#
loop_
_entity.id
_entity.type
_entity.pdbx_description
1 polymer ?
#
loop_
_entity_poly.entity_id
_entity_poly.type
_entity_poly.pdbx_seq_one_letter_code
_entity_poly.pdbx_strand_id
1 'polypeptide(L)'
;MNEVKNRKSRQSNSVKRRSKQPRKKTPTIGIKVKIFAFLLVVAAIIMIYSNFSSPARVLRDFYRKVNDHKYGELYELVDTDMSKDEFTNKLKSVYDGMEVSSAWVTISINLKNSDIVNLKYVTNLNTVAGKLTFSNKSTLIKVKGKYKIKWDNSFIYPKLKKNQKIRVSTLKAKRGAIYDRNKNILAKDAKAYSIGVVAGSIKSEDDLKNIGKLLNISYKNIKSELAKSYVVDGTFVVLKNIDREQQELKTELLKIPGVKAVDYDIREYPYNEKLSTLLGFVQNDEGKSGLELTFNSQLKGQNGCEIYIDDDGINVDTILKKDRINGKNIDLTIDVKLQEMIYEKFKDVESATVAMNYATGEVLALVSTPSYETNKISLGISEVEWNEIVNNKKKPLFTRFLSRYSPGSTMKPIVGAIGLDTQSFTDTEDFGKSVKSWQKDSSWKDFFVTTLEIYKGESNLEKALIYSDNVYFAKAGLKIGKELFKQELDKYGFNKALNFEQNTDVSTYGNIDSEAKLAVSAFGQGDMEVNPIFMAKIYSAFANNGNAVHPYILQKEGNEQNAVNSVNLMNPLTANKLKKDLKKVIDEGTGKVAKIEGKNLYGKTGTAEIKMTKDDRAGEEIGWFNVFDDNKLLIVNMVENAKRLNGSKFSVKNLRDILDKYVIIDNVN
;
A
#
# COMPACT_ATOMS: atom_id res chain seq x y z
N MET A 1 8.81 44.20 7.01
CA MET A 1 8.57 45.60 6.73
C MET A 1 8.09 46.26 8.03
N ASN A 2 9.01 47.01 8.55
CA ASN A 2 8.91 48.29 9.24
C ASN A 2 8.20 48.32 10.59
N GLU A 3 8.81 48.71 11.56
CA GLU A 3 9.75 49.75 12.09
C GLU A 3 9.11 50.35 13.34
N VAL A 4 9.77 50.24 14.49
CA VAL A 4 10.74 51.16 15.09
C VAL A 4 10.13 52.51 15.51
N LYS A 5 10.27 52.85 16.78
CA LYS A 5 10.90 54.06 17.36
C LYS A 5 10.37 54.37 18.77
N ASN A 6 11.20 54.23 19.76
CA ASN A 6 12.05 55.26 20.41
C ASN A 6 11.38 56.58 20.75
N ARG A 7 11.42 56.95 22.03
CA ARG A 7 11.94 58.25 22.44
C ARG A 7 12.25 58.35 23.91
N LYS A 8 13.42 58.87 24.12
CA LYS A 8 14.12 59.34 25.31
C LYS A 8 13.50 60.60 25.89
N SER A 9 13.86 60.84 27.14
CA SER A 9 14.40 62.05 27.84
C SER A 9 13.43 62.68 28.81
N ARG A 10 13.78 63.23 29.95
CA ARG A 10 14.91 64.04 30.32
C ARG A 10 14.98 64.21 31.84
N GLN A 11 16.17 64.41 32.31
CA GLN A 11 16.57 64.80 33.62
C GLN A 11 15.86 66.07 34.17
N SER A 12 15.68 66.14 35.48
CA SER A 12 15.92 67.41 36.22
C SER A 12 16.41 67.12 37.63
N ASN A 13 17.54 67.72 37.92
CA ASN A 13 18.17 67.82 39.25
C ASN A 13 17.34 68.69 40.19
N SER A 14 17.22 68.32 41.47
CA SER A 14 17.20 69.29 42.53
C SER A 14 17.82 68.75 43.82
N VAL A 15 18.56 69.62 44.44
CA VAL A 15 19.50 69.43 45.53
C VAL A 15 18.82 69.54 46.87
N LYS A 16 19.37 68.81 47.90
CA LYS A 16 19.45 69.05 49.33
C LYS A 16 18.26 68.67 50.23
N ARG A 17 18.48 67.74 51.17
CA ARG A 17 18.82 68.02 52.58
C ARG A 17 19.11 66.71 53.35
N ARG A 18 20.27 66.68 54.01
CA ARG A 18 20.64 65.63 54.98
C ARG A 18 19.69 65.70 56.16
N SER A 19 19.01 64.60 56.53
CA SER A 19 18.49 64.35 57.85
C SER A 19 19.08 63.02 58.33
N LYS A 20 19.70 63.04 59.48
CA LYS A 20 20.27 61.89 60.21
C LYS A 20 19.14 60.91 60.55
N GLN A 21 19.15 59.72 59.99
CA GLN A 21 18.32 58.59 60.47
C GLN A 21 19.09 57.81 61.55
N PRO A 22 18.37 57.31 62.58
CA PRO A 22 18.97 56.58 63.70
C PRO A 22 19.38 55.19 63.25
N ARG A 23 20.56 54.69 63.65
CA ARG A 23 21.06 53.34 63.49
C ARG A 23 20.04 52.33 64.02
N LYS A 24 19.39 51.51 63.11
CA LYS A 24 18.66 50.31 63.50
C LYS A 24 19.67 49.26 64.01
N LYS A 25 19.50 48.90 65.27
CA LYS A 25 20.19 47.73 65.86
C LYS A 25 19.73 46.50 65.15
N THR A 26 20.65 45.77 64.51
CA THR A 26 20.41 44.42 63.99
C THR A 26 20.04 43.49 65.14
N PRO A 27 18.93 42.72 65.06
CA PRO A 27 18.61 41.79 66.13
C PRO A 27 19.66 40.68 66.13
N THR A 28 20.37 40.53 67.19
CA THR A 28 21.24 39.41 67.51
C THR A 28 20.35 38.15 67.61
N ILE A 29 20.38 37.29 66.61
CA ILE A 29 19.71 36.00 66.67
C ILE A 29 20.25 35.24 67.88
N GLY A 30 19.37 35.00 68.84
CA GLY A 30 19.73 34.38 70.10
C GLY A 30 20.38 32.99 69.90
N ILE A 31 21.33 32.69 70.78
CA ILE A 31 22.07 31.39 70.75
C ILE A 31 21.14 30.19 70.63
N LYS A 32 19.93 30.21 71.19
CA LYS A 32 18.89 29.18 71.09
C LYS A 32 18.39 28.96 69.70
N VAL A 33 18.26 29.99 68.85
CA VAL A 33 17.84 29.86 67.40
C VAL A 33 18.98 29.28 66.57
N LYS A 34 20.26 29.65 66.89
CA LYS A 34 21.41 29.09 66.21
C LYS A 34 21.60 27.56 66.49
N ILE A 35 21.37 27.17 67.79
CA ILE A 35 21.38 25.77 68.20
C ILE A 35 20.24 24.97 67.50
N PHE A 36 19.04 25.53 67.46
CA PHE A 36 17.89 24.88 66.79
C PHE A 36 18.12 24.75 65.30
N ALA A 37 18.64 25.78 64.64
CA ALA A 37 19.01 25.69 63.20
C ALA A 37 20.12 24.65 62.94
N PHE A 38 21.13 24.58 63.83
CA PHE A 38 22.17 23.56 63.75
C PHE A 38 21.62 22.13 63.93
N LEU A 39 20.72 21.91 64.90
CA LEU A 39 20.07 20.63 65.11
C LEU A 39 19.16 20.23 63.93
N LEU A 40 18.48 21.19 63.27
CA LEU A 40 17.73 20.92 62.03
C LEU A 40 18.64 20.53 60.87
N VAL A 41 19.81 21.18 60.72
CA VAL A 41 20.80 20.84 59.72
C VAL A 41 21.41 19.47 59.99
N VAL A 42 21.74 19.17 61.27
CA VAL A 42 22.24 17.84 61.66
C VAL A 42 21.17 16.77 61.47
N ALA A 43 19.91 17.05 61.82
CA ALA A 43 18.78 16.14 61.53
C ALA A 43 18.56 15.92 60.04
N ALA A 44 18.68 16.97 59.22
CA ALA A 44 18.61 16.87 57.76
C ALA A 44 19.79 16.07 57.19
N ILE A 45 21.00 16.29 57.72
CA ILE A 45 22.20 15.48 57.31
C ILE A 45 22.02 14.04 57.73
N ILE A 46 21.54 13.75 58.94
CA ILE A 46 21.24 12.39 59.40
C ILE A 46 20.13 11.78 58.54
N MET A 47 19.11 12.51 58.21
CA MET A 47 18.00 12.06 57.30
C MET A 47 18.50 11.80 55.89
N ILE A 48 19.38 12.61 55.34
CA ILE A 48 20.07 12.42 54.09
C ILE A 48 20.97 11.21 54.16
N TYR A 49 21.79 11.05 55.23
CA TYR A 49 22.68 9.92 55.40
C TYR A 49 21.95 8.59 55.65
N SER A 50 20.84 8.60 56.42
CA SER A 50 19.99 7.42 56.61
C SER A 50 19.28 6.99 55.35
N ASN A 51 18.93 7.94 54.50
CA ASN A 51 18.38 7.63 53.15
C ASN A 51 19.43 7.06 52.22
N PHE A 52 20.72 7.33 52.40
CA PHE A 52 21.81 6.82 51.54
C PHE A 52 22.06 5.30 51.67
N SER A 53 21.62 4.64 52.76
CA SER A 53 21.79 3.22 53.01
C SER A 53 20.49 2.49 53.33
N SER A 54 19.33 2.98 52.85
CA SER A 54 18.05 2.32 53.14
C SER A 54 17.80 1.14 52.22
N PRO A 55 17.25 0.00 52.73
CA PRO A 55 16.89 -1.17 51.88
C PRO A 55 15.95 -0.80 50.72
N ALA A 56 15.02 0.10 50.94
CA ALA A 56 14.09 0.58 49.92
C ALA A 56 14.79 1.30 48.76
N ARG A 57 15.91 1.98 49.04
CA ARG A 57 16.69 2.66 48.00
C ARG A 57 17.39 1.63 47.05
N VAL A 58 17.93 0.56 47.60
CA VAL A 58 18.59 -0.48 46.80
C VAL A 58 17.62 -1.08 45.77
N LEU A 59 16.36 -1.33 46.16
CA LEU A 59 15.33 -1.80 45.22
C LEU A 59 14.99 -0.75 44.15
N ARG A 60 14.85 0.53 44.54
CA ARG A 60 14.57 1.60 43.57
C ARG A 60 15.75 1.80 42.61
N ASP A 61 17.00 1.75 43.14
CA ASP A 61 18.20 1.85 42.30
C ASP A 61 18.33 0.68 41.33
N PHE A 62 17.93 -0.53 41.76
CA PHE A 62 17.87 -1.69 40.87
C PHE A 62 16.96 -1.41 39.66
N TYR A 63 15.70 -1.06 39.88
CA TYR A 63 14.75 -0.81 38.78
C TYR A 63 15.08 0.46 37.97
N ARG A 64 15.73 1.48 38.57
CA ARG A 64 16.27 2.60 37.82
C ARG A 64 17.35 2.15 36.83
N LYS A 65 18.30 1.29 37.26
CA LYS A 65 19.33 0.74 36.39
C LYS A 65 18.76 -0.20 35.31
N VAL A 66 17.65 -0.91 35.60
CA VAL A 66 16.89 -1.63 34.57
C VAL A 66 16.39 -0.69 33.49
N ASN A 67 15.75 0.45 33.88
CA ASN A 67 15.29 1.48 32.95
C ASN A 67 16.41 2.10 32.12
N ASP A 68 17.62 2.20 32.70
CA ASP A 68 18.80 2.75 32.02
C ASP A 68 19.55 1.68 31.20
N HIS A 69 19.05 0.42 31.13
CA HIS A 69 19.69 -0.75 30.49
C HIS A 69 21.10 -1.04 31.01
N LYS A 70 21.40 -0.66 32.27
CA LYS A 70 22.72 -0.81 32.92
C LYS A 70 22.83 -2.14 33.67
N TYR A 71 22.58 -3.25 32.99
CA TYR A 71 22.48 -4.58 33.61
C TYR A 71 23.78 -5.03 34.33
N GLY A 72 24.94 -4.68 33.79
CA GLY A 72 26.22 -4.99 34.43
C GLY A 72 26.48 -4.30 35.77
N GLU A 73 25.84 -3.12 35.99
CA GLU A 73 25.94 -2.40 37.26
C GLU A 73 24.97 -2.94 38.33
N LEU A 74 23.98 -3.77 37.95
CA LEU A 74 23.05 -4.41 38.87
C LEU A 74 23.75 -5.46 39.77
N TYR A 75 24.84 -6.04 39.29
CA TYR A 75 25.61 -7.02 40.03
C TYR A 75 26.12 -6.50 41.37
N GLU A 76 26.44 -5.22 41.47
CA GLU A 76 26.87 -4.56 42.72
C GLU A 76 25.77 -4.47 43.78
N LEU A 77 24.48 -4.51 43.35
CA LEU A 77 23.34 -4.39 44.24
C LEU A 77 22.81 -5.74 44.77
N VAL A 78 23.37 -6.87 44.30
CA VAL A 78 22.91 -8.19 44.66
C VAL A 78 24.00 -9.01 45.39
N ASP A 79 23.55 -10.02 46.14
CA ASP A 79 24.35 -11.10 46.72
C ASP A 79 23.92 -12.38 46.04
N THR A 80 24.80 -12.96 45.20
CA THR A 80 24.51 -14.10 44.33
C THR A 80 25.77 -14.95 44.08
N ASP A 81 25.58 -16.24 43.84
CA ASP A 81 26.61 -17.19 43.46
C ASP A 81 26.94 -17.17 41.96
N MET A 82 26.15 -16.46 41.14
CA MET A 82 26.36 -16.32 39.69
C MET A 82 27.61 -15.48 39.40
N SER A 83 28.31 -15.77 38.31
CA SER A 83 29.29 -14.84 37.75
C SER A 83 28.61 -13.54 37.29
N LYS A 84 29.38 -12.45 37.19
CA LYS A 84 28.86 -11.15 36.73
C LYS A 84 28.28 -11.24 35.31
N ASP A 85 28.94 -11.98 34.44
CA ASP A 85 28.52 -12.11 33.04
C ASP A 85 27.24 -12.94 32.93
N GLU A 86 27.14 -14.04 33.66
CA GLU A 86 25.90 -14.87 33.69
C GLU A 86 24.71 -14.09 34.21
N PHE A 87 24.89 -13.37 35.33
CA PHE A 87 23.85 -12.53 35.91
C PHE A 87 23.40 -11.42 34.97
N THR A 88 24.36 -10.71 34.35
CA THR A 88 24.13 -9.63 33.42
C THR A 88 23.35 -10.13 32.17
N ASN A 89 23.81 -11.23 31.56
CA ASN A 89 23.16 -11.80 30.39
C ASN A 89 21.75 -12.31 30.72
N LYS A 90 21.55 -12.91 31.88
CA LYS A 90 20.23 -13.36 32.32
C LYS A 90 19.22 -12.19 32.42
N LEU A 91 19.61 -11.10 33.12
CA LEU A 91 18.75 -9.96 33.28
C LEU A 91 18.47 -9.24 31.94
N LYS A 92 19.52 -9.08 31.14
CA LYS A 92 19.38 -8.52 29.80
C LYS A 92 18.39 -9.33 28.96
N SER A 93 18.54 -10.67 28.93
CA SER A 93 17.63 -11.55 28.16
C SER A 93 16.19 -11.46 28.64
N VAL A 94 15.95 -11.27 29.94
CA VAL A 94 14.61 -11.17 30.49
C VAL A 94 13.98 -9.79 30.19
N TYR A 95 14.64 -8.71 30.58
CA TYR A 95 14.04 -7.37 30.47
C TYR A 95 14.01 -6.85 29.03
N ASP A 96 15.06 -7.07 28.25
CA ASP A 96 15.06 -6.73 26.82
C ASP A 96 14.13 -7.66 26.03
N GLY A 97 14.08 -8.96 26.39
CA GLY A 97 13.15 -9.92 25.77
C GLY A 97 11.68 -9.58 25.98
N MET A 98 11.32 -9.07 27.16
CA MET A 98 9.97 -8.54 27.43
C MET A 98 9.75 -7.12 26.89
N GLU A 99 10.75 -6.49 26.26
CA GLU A 99 10.73 -5.08 25.80
C GLU A 99 10.24 -4.14 26.90
N VAL A 100 10.87 -4.24 28.10
CA VAL A 100 10.47 -3.42 29.24
C VAL A 100 10.83 -1.96 28.99
N SER A 101 9.84 -1.13 28.73
CA SER A 101 10.01 0.31 28.51
C SER A 101 10.10 1.13 29.79
N SER A 102 9.54 0.64 30.89
CA SER A 102 9.71 1.20 32.21
C SER A 102 9.43 0.19 33.31
N ALA A 103 10.18 0.31 34.41
CA ALA A 103 10.08 -0.54 35.57
C ALA A 103 10.16 0.30 36.86
N TRP A 104 9.27 0.04 37.81
CA TRP A 104 9.29 0.70 39.12
C TRP A 104 8.70 -0.17 40.22
N VAL A 105 9.01 0.19 41.46
CA VAL A 105 8.48 -0.52 42.63
C VAL A 105 7.75 0.42 43.59
N THR A 106 6.66 -0.09 44.15
CA THR A 106 5.95 0.51 45.24
C THR A 106 6.21 -0.32 46.50
N ILE A 107 6.86 0.27 47.51
CA ILE A 107 7.32 -0.44 48.69
C ILE A 107 6.38 -0.11 49.87
N SER A 108 5.85 -1.14 50.52
CA SER A 108 5.12 -1.01 51.78
C SER A 108 6.17 -0.92 52.91
N ILE A 109 6.33 0.29 53.50
CA ILE A 109 7.40 0.62 54.42
C ILE A 109 7.17 -0.09 55.77
N ASN A 110 8.14 -0.92 56.18
CA ASN A 110 8.31 -1.29 57.58
C ASN A 110 9.82 -1.15 57.88
N LEU A 111 10.20 0.03 58.39
CA LEU A 111 11.61 0.40 58.65
C LEU A 111 12.03 -0.17 59.99
N LYS A 112 12.52 -1.41 60.07
CA LYS A 112 13.42 -1.87 61.14
C LYS A 112 14.84 -1.86 60.61
N ASN A 113 15.71 -1.13 61.22
CA ASN A 113 17.12 -1.10 60.91
C ASN A 113 17.77 -2.38 61.48
N SER A 114 17.91 -3.39 60.65
CA SER A 114 18.40 -4.72 60.96
C SER A 114 19.36 -5.15 59.87
N ASP A 115 20.36 -5.99 60.18
CA ASP A 115 21.31 -6.50 59.20
C ASP A 115 20.65 -7.40 58.15
N ILE A 116 19.44 -7.93 58.44
CA ILE A 116 18.59 -8.69 57.52
C ILE A 116 17.22 -8.03 57.51
N VAL A 117 16.74 -7.62 56.34
CA VAL A 117 15.46 -6.96 56.13
C VAL A 117 14.64 -7.68 55.06
N ASN A 118 13.43 -8.13 55.43
CA ASN A 118 12.46 -8.69 54.46
C ASN A 118 11.52 -7.59 54.03
N LEU A 119 11.57 -7.24 52.73
CA LEU A 119 10.69 -6.22 52.13
C LEU A 119 9.58 -6.89 51.32
N LYS A 120 8.36 -6.36 51.51
CA LYS A 120 7.23 -6.62 50.61
C LYS A 120 7.06 -5.39 49.72
N TYR A 121 6.89 -5.60 48.45
CA TYR A 121 6.73 -4.54 47.45
C TYR A 121 5.90 -5.00 46.28
N VAL A 122 5.41 -4.04 45.50
CA VAL A 122 4.72 -4.29 44.22
C VAL A 122 5.67 -3.86 43.10
N THR A 123 5.96 -4.77 42.21
CA THR A 123 6.70 -4.52 40.99
C THR A 123 5.74 -4.18 39.86
N ASN A 124 6.04 -3.13 39.13
CA ASN A 124 5.32 -2.71 37.92
C ASN A 124 6.31 -2.66 36.75
N LEU A 125 5.94 -3.29 35.64
CA LEU A 125 6.70 -3.30 34.40
C LEU A 125 5.75 -2.93 33.25
N ASN A 126 6.15 -2.01 32.39
CA ASN A 126 5.50 -1.82 31.11
C ASN A 126 6.24 -2.64 30.06
N THR A 127 5.57 -3.67 29.54
CA THR A 127 6.16 -4.69 28.64
C THR A 127 5.50 -4.62 27.27
N VAL A 128 6.01 -5.39 26.30
CA VAL A 128 5.40 -5.59 24.96
C VAL A 128 3.96 -6.10 25.05
N ALA A 129 3.64 -6.90 26.08
CA ALA A 129 2.27 -7.41 26.33
C ALA A 129 1.38 -6.45 27.13
N GLY A 130 1.90 -5.29 27.54
CA GLY A 130 1.21 -4.31 28.35
C GLY A 130 1.77 -4.20 29.77
N LYS A 131 0.98 -3.63 30.69
CA LYS A 131 1.37 -3.41 32.08
C LYS A 131 1.29 -4.71 32.89
N LEU A 132 2.44 -5.16 33.40
CA LEU A 132 2.56 -6.28 34.33
C LEU A 132 2.72 -5.75 35.74
N THR A 133 1.88 -6.17 36.67
CA THR A 133 1.92 -5.77 38.08
C THR A 133 1.83 -7.02 38.97
N PHE A 134 2.77 -7.18 39.90
CA PHE A 134 2.75 -8.31 40.83
C PHE A 134 3.37 -7.95 42.19
N SER A 135 2.88 -8.61 43.24
CA SER A 135 3.44 -8.52 44.58
C SER A 135 4.70 -9.38 44.70
N ASN A 136 5.74 -8.84 45.29
CA ASN A 136 6.99 -9.55 45.47
C ASN A 136 7.51 -9.41 46.93
N LYS A 137 8.44 -10.28 47.27
CA LYS A 137 9.17 -10.26 48.55
C LYS A 137 10.64 -10.44 48.28
N SER A 138 11.48 -9.69 48.96
CA SER A 138 12.95 -9.90 48.88
C SER A 138 13.58 -9.71 50.22
N THR A 139 14.61 -10.53 50.47
CA THR A 139 15.50 -10.38 51.65
C THR A 139 16.67 -9.53 51.22
N LEU A 140 16.95 -8.46 51.98
CA LEU A 140 18.15 -7.67 51.83
C LEU A 140 19.03 -7.93 53.03
N ILE A 141 20.33 -8.12 52.78
CA ILE A 141 21.36 -8.37 53.81
C ILE A 141 22.40 -7.26 53.77
N LYS A 142 22.96 -6.95 54.91
CA LYS A 142 24.00 -5.90 55.04
C LYS A 142 25.38 -6.53 54.87
N VAL A 143 26.05 -6.23 53.77
CA VAL A 143 27.39 -6.72 53.44
C VAL A 143 28.34 -5.50 53.46
N LYS A 144 29.33 -5.51 54.33
CA LYS A 144 30.31 -4.41 54.49
C LYS A 144 29.62 -3.04 54.62
N GLY A 145 28.56 -2.96 55.44
CA GLY A 145 27.85 -1.72 55.71
C GLY A 145 26.81 -1.27 54.63
N LYS A 146 26.71 -1.96 53.53
CA LYS A 146 25.75 -1.68 52.44
C LYS A 146 24.74 -2.82 52.30
N TYR A 147 23.47 -2.45 52.05
CA TYR A 147 22.45 -3.46 51.77
C TYR A 147 22.62 -4.02 50.37
N LYS A 148 22.50 -5.35 50.25
CA LYS A 148 22.42 -6.08 48.99
C LYS A 148 21.19 -6.97 48.96
N ILE A 149 20.59 -7.15 47.78
CA ILE A 149 19.48 -8.07 47.56
C ILE A 149 20.01 -9.50 47.57
N LYS A 150 19.53 -10.34 48.51
CA LYS A 150 19.79 -11.78 48.45
C LYS A 150 19.06 -12.34 47.22
N TRP A 151 19.84 -12.70 46.19
CA TRP A 151 19.31 -13.03 44.88
C TRP A 151 18.68 -14.42 44.80
N ASP A 152 17.47 -14.51 44.24
CA ASP A 152 16.94 -15.71 43.64
C ASP A 152 15.99 -15.32 42.45
N ASN A 153 15.57 -16.28 41.63
CA ASN A 153 14.77 -16.00 40.44
C ASN A 153 13.39 -15.42 40.72
N SER A 154 12.85 -15.67 41.94
CA SER A 154 11.55 -15.10 42.35
C SER A 154 11.60 -13.56 42.44
N PHE A 155 12.80 -12.97 42.47
CA PHE A 155 12.99 -11.54 42.38
C PHE A 155 12.51 -10.99 41.03
N ILE A 156 12.73 -11.72 39.94
CA ILE A 156 12.27 -11.36 38.61
C ILE A 156 10.74 -11.53 38.54
N TYR A 157 10.26 -12.71 38.92
CA TYR A 157 8.84 -13.03 38.96
C TYR A 157 8.57 -14.11 40.03
N PRO A 158 7.56 -13.97 40.91
CA PRO A 158 7.38 -14.78 42.13
C PRO A 158 7.31 -16.29 41.90
N LYS A 159 6.82 -16.73 40.75
CA LYS A 159 6.67 -18.16 40.41
C LYS A 159 7.86 -18.73 39.62
N LEU A 160 8.86 -17.92 39.28
CA LEU A 160 9.99 -18.34 38.44
C LEU A 160 10.97 -19.18 39.26
N LYS A 161 11.11 -20.48 38.93
CA LYS A 161 12.03 -21.40 39.56
C LYS A 161 13.47 -21.29 38.98
N LYS A 162 14.46 -21.92 39.65
CA LYS A 162 15.90 -21.78 39.32
C LYS A 162 16.24 -22.08 37.85
N ASN A 163 15.68 -23.14 37.27
CA ASN A 163 16.02 -23.62 35.92
C ASN A 163 15.06 -23.10 34.83
N GLN A 164 14.02 -22.39 35.21
CA GLN A 164 13.02 -21.86 34.29
C GLN A 164 13.46 -20.53 33.68
N LYS A 165 12.90 -20.22 32.50
CA LYS A 165 13.17 -19.02 31.73
C LYS A 165 11.87 -18.25 31.45
N ILE A 166 11.94 -16.94 31.34
CA ILE A 166 10.86 -16.14 30.79
C ILE A 166 11.04 -16.06 29.27
N ARG A 167 9.99 -16.38 28.54
CA ARG A 167 9.94 -16.32 27.10
C ARG A 167 8.82 -15.39 26.64
N VAL A 168 9.01 -14.82 25.46
CA VAL A 168 7.99 -14.04 24.75
C VAL A 168 7.74 -14.70 23.41
N SER A 169 6.48 -14.99 23.11
CA SER A 169 6.04 -15.46 21.81
C SER A 169 5.13 -14.46 21.13
N THR A 170 5.28 -14.28 19.84
CA THR A 170 4.38 -13.46 19.03
C THR A 170 3.15 -14.28 18.65
N LEU A 171 1.97 -13.75 18.94
CA LEU A 171 0.70 -14.29 18.47
C LEU A 171 0.35 -13.59 17.15
N LYS A 172 0.72 -14.22 16.02
CA LYS A 172 0.49 -13.63 14.70
C LYS A 172 -1.00 -13.36 14.46
N ALA A 173 -1.32 -12.14 14.03
CA ALA A 173 -2.63 -11.80 13.49
C ALA A 173 -2.84 -12.51 12.15
N LYS A 174 -4.06 -12.93 11.89
CA LYS A 174 -4.44 -13.40 10.55
C LYS A 174 -4.69 -12.18 9.67
N ARG A 175 -4.11 -12.19 8.46
CA ARG A 175 -4.39 -11.16 7.47
C ARG A 175 -5.80 -11.33 6.91
N GLY A 176 -6.56 -10.24 6.76
CA GLY A 176 -7.89 -10.27 6.16
C GLY A 176 -7.87 -10.84 4.75
N ALA A 177 -8.89 -11.58 4.37
CA ALA A 177 -9.06 -12.08 3.01
C ALA A 177 -9.60 -10.97 2.09
N ILE A 178 -9.32 -11.10 0.78
CA ILE A 178 -9.89 -10.25 -0.27
C ILE A 178 -10.85 -11.10 -1.08
N TYR A 179 -12.07 -10.62 -1.28
CA TYR A 179 -13.14 -11.28 -2.01
C TYR A 179 -13.57 -10.47 -3.23
N ASP A 180 -14.06 -11.17 -4.25
CA ASP A 180 -14.80 -10.54 -5.35
C ASP A 180 -16.27 -10.27 -4.96
N ARG A 181 -17.04 -9.66 -5.87
CA ARG A 181 -18.48 -9.35 -5.66
C ARG A 181 -19.34 -10.58 -5.38
N ASN A 182 -18.91 -11.76 -5.83
CA ASN A 182 -19.61 -13.04 -5.68
C ASN A 182 -19.05 -13.88 -4.52
N LYS A 183 -18.23 -13.27 -3.64
CA LYS A 183 -17.56 -13.91 -2.50
C LYS A 183 -16.56 -15.00 -2.89
N ASN A 184 -16.06 -15.02 -4.13
CA ASN A 184 -14.90 -15.81 -4.47
C ASN A 184 -13.65 -15.23 -3.80
N ILE A 185 -12.82 -16.10 -3.25
CA ILE A 185 -11.58 -15.71 -2.57
C ILE A 185 -10.54 -15.30 -3.61
N LEU A 186 -10.07 -14.05 -3.55
CA LEU A 186 -9.02 -13.52 -4.41
C LEU A 186 -7.64 -13.56 -3.75
N ALA A 187 -7.59 -13.41 -2.41
CA ALA A 187 -6.38 -13.56 -1.61
C ALA A 187 -6.73 -14.02 -0.19
N LYS A 188 -5.96 -14.96 0.37
CA LYS A 188 -6.13 -15.49 1.73
C LYS A 188 -4.80 -15.96 2.32
N ASP A 189 -4.75 -16.05 3.65
CA ASP A 189 -3.67 -16.77 4.32
C ASP A 189 -3.81 -18.27 4.07
N ALA A 190 -2.70 -18.93 3.78
CA ALA A 190 -2.62 -20.36 3.50
C ALA A 190 -1.32 -20.96 4.04
N LYS A 191 -1.16 -22.26 3.86
CA LYS A 191 0.05 -23.00 4.21
C LYS A 191 0.70 -23.58 2.97
N ALA A 192 2.02 -23.56 2.94
CA ALA A 192 2.90 -24.23 2.01
C ALA A 192 3.82 -25.19 2.76
N TYR A 193 4.70 -25.87 2.08
CA TYR A 193 5.78 -26.66 2.68
C TYR A 193 7.12 -26.00 2.46
N SER A 194 7.85 -25.76 3.54
CA SER A 194 9.27 -25.43 3.49
C SER A 194 10.07 -26.73 3.45
N ILE A 195 10.65 -27.03 2.30
CA ILE A 195 11.52 -28.20 2.10
C ILE A 195 12.95 -27.81 2.42
N GLY A 196 13.60 -28.61 3.23
CA GLY A 196 14.99 -28.41 3.58
C GLY A 196 15.67 -29.67 4.04
N VAL A 197 16.95 -29.54 4.34
CA VAL A 197 17.80 -30.62 4.82
C VAL A 197 18.29 -30.34 6.21
N VAL A 198 18.48 -31.39 7.01
CA VAL A 198 19.13 -31.31 8.31
C VAL A 198 20.64 -31.46 8.08
N ALA A 199 21.40 -30.40 8.39
CA ALA A 199 22.84 -30.40 8.23
C ALA A 199 23.48 -31.59 9.01
N GLY A 200 24.46 -32.26 8.41
CA GLY A 200 25.09 -33.46 8.95
C GLY A 200 24.31 -34.76 8.75
N SER A 201 23.02 -34.71 8.35
CA SER A 201 22.20 -35.93 8.15
C SER A 201 22.31 -36.52 6.74
N ILE A 202 22.66 -35.72 5.74
CA ILE A 202 22.86 -36.18 4.36
C ILE A 202 24.32 -36.54 4.16
N LYS A 203 24.57 -37.81 3.85
CA LYS A 203 25.94 -38.35 3.69
C LYS A 203 26.38 -38.52 2.23
N SER A 204 25.44 -38.55 1.30
CA SER A 204 25.69 -38.77 -0.13
C SER A 204 25.59 -37.45 -0.93
N GLU A 205 26.60 -37.17 -1.74
CA GLU A 205 26.56 -36.08 -2.72
C GLU A 205 25.49 -36.32 -3.80
N ASP A 206 25.17 -37.55 -4.11
CA ASP A 206 24.18 -37.92 -5.08
C ASP A 206 22.76 -37.64 -4.57
N ASP A 207 22.55 -37.77 -3.25
CA ASP A 207 21.29 -37.32 -2.63
C ASP A 207 21.10 -35.80 -2.78
N LEU A 208 22.15 -35.00 -2.56
CA LEU A 208 22.09 -33.54 -2.76
C LEU A 208 21.83 -33.18 -4.24
N LYS A 209 22.42 -33.92 -5.20
CA LYS A 209 22.16 -33.72 -6.63
C LYS A 209 20.72 -34.10 -6.98
N ASN A 210 20.21 -35.19 -6.40
CA ASN A 210 18.82 -35.62 -6.59
C ASN A 210 17.82 -34.60 -6.02
N ILE A 211 18.05 -34.09 -4.82
CA ILE A 211 17.27 -32.99 -4.23
C ILE A 211 17.29 -31.78 -5.18
N GLY A 212 18.46 -31.42 -5.67
CA GLY A 212 18.63 -30.32 -6.63
C GLY A 212 17.79 -30.50 -7.90
N LYS A 213 17.79 -31.71 -8.46
CA LYS A 213 16.99 -32.07 -9.64
C LYS A 213 15.48 -31.97 -9.34
N LEU A 214 15.03 -32.53 -8.22
CA LEU A 214 13.60 -32.52 -7.83
C LEU A 214 13.09 -31.09 -7.53
N LEU A 215 13.90 -30.26 -6.85
CA LEU A 215 13.52 -28.89 -6.51
C LEU A 215 13.85 -27.87 -7.62
N ASN A 216 14.52 -28.29 -8.69
CA ASN A 216 15.06 -27.40 -9.71
C ASN A 216 16.00 -26.33 -9.09
N ILE A 217 16.97 -26.78 -8.28
CA ILE A 217 18.00 -25.94 -7.65
C ILE A 217 19.37 -26.52 -8.01
N SER A 218 20.32 -25.66 -8.36
CA SER A 218 21.68 -26.13 -8.66
C SER A 218 22.33 -26.74 -7.42
N TYR A 219 23.07 -27.84 -7.60
CA TYR A 219 23.86 -28.47 -6.56
C TYR A 219 24.82 -27.48 -5.86
N LYS A 220 25.39 -26.53 -6.64
CA LYS A 220 26.25 -25.48 -6.12
C LYS A 220 25.52 -24.58 -5.11
N ASN A 221 24.27 -24.22 -5.40
CA ASN A 221 23.45 -23.40 -4.51
C ASN A 221 23.13 -24.15 -3.21
N ILE A 222 22.79 -25.45 -3.29
CA ILE A 222 22.55 -26.27 -2.11
C ILE A 222 23.80 -26.31 -1.21
N LYS A 223 24.98 -26.55 -1.80
CA LYS A 223 26.25 -26.53 -1.04
C LYS A 223 26.55 -25.17 -0.42
N SER A 224 26.26 -24.08 -1.12
CA SER A 224 26.43 -22.73 -0.62
C SER A 224 25.55 -22.46 0.60
N GLU A 225 24.28 -22.89 0.57
CA GLU A 225 23.37 -22.75 1.71
C GLU A 225 23.87 -23.54 2.94
N LEU A 226 24.35 -24.77 2.72
CA LEU A 226 24.89 -25.64 3.79
C LEU A 226 26.23 -25.15 4.36
N ALA A 227 26.99 -24.36 3.61
CA ALA A 227 28.28 -23.82 4.02
C ALA A 227 28.19 -22.48 4.77
N LYS A 228 27.01 -21.94 5.00
CA LYS A 228 26.85 -20.68 5.74
C LYS A 228 27.35 -20.81 7.19
N SER A 229 27.95 -19.78 7.73
CA SER A 229 28.62 -19.76 9.04
C SER A 229 27.74 -20.13 10.24
N TYR A 230 26.42 -19.96 10.13
CA TYR A 230 25.47 -20.31 11.18
C TYR A 230 24.97 -21.76 11.10
N VAL A 231 25.33 -22.51 10.04
CA VAL A 231 24.88 -23.88 9.83
C VAL A 231 25.83 -24.81 10.57
N VAL A 232 25.28 -25.50 11.56
CA VAL A 232 25.96 -26.56 12.32
C VAL A 232 25.18 -27.85 12.20
N ASP A 233 25.77 -28.98 12.58
CA ASP A 233 25.08 -30.27 12.57
C ASP A 233 23.74 -30.19 13.32
N GLY A 234 22.70 -30.75 12.72
CA GLY A 234 21.32 -30.67 13.23
C GLY A 234 20.55 -29.43 12.80
N THR A 235 21.19 -28.42 12.20
CA THR A 235 20.49 -27.24 11.68
C THR A 235 19.59 -27.64 10.52
N PHE A 236 18.30 -27.24 10.57
CA PHE A 236 17.40 -27.35 9.42
C PHE A 236 17.65 -26.20 8.45
N VAL A 237 18.16 -26.52 7.26
CA VAL A 237 18.49 -25.56 6.20
C VAL A 237 17.41 -25.63 5.14
N VAL A 238 16.61 -24.55 5.03
CA VAL A 238 15.56 -24.44 4.01
C VAL A 238 16.19 -24.29 2.62
N LEU A 239 15.74 -25.10 1.68
CA LEU A 239 16.17 -25.05 0.29
C LEU A 239 15.14 -24.38 -0.63
N LYS A 240 13.87 -24.74 -0.47
CA LYS A 240 12.76 -24.18 -1.27
C LYS A 240 11.41 -24.38 -0.58
N ASN A 241 10.52 -23.42 -0.73
CA ASN A 241 9.11 -23.62 -0.41
C ASN A 241 8.38 -24.16 -1.63
N ILE A 242 7.46 -25.08 -1.39
CA ILE A 242 6.60 -25.69 -2.41
C ILE A 242 5.14 -25.62 -2.01
N ASP A 243 4.26 -25.55 -3.01
CA ASP A 243 2.82 -25.51 -2.80
C ASP A 243 2.30 -26.78 -2.11
N ARG A 244 1.18 -26.65 -1.37
CA ARG A 244 0.48 -27.77 -0.76
C ARG A 244 -0.05 -28.79 -1.78
N GLU A 245 -0.32 -28.37 -3.00
CA GLU A 245 -0.76 -29.26 -4.09
C GLU A 245 0.36 -30.17 -4.58
N GLN A 246 1.63 -29.85 -4.35
CA GLN A 246 2.79 -30.64 -4.77
C GLN A 246 3.07 -31.82 -3.83
N GLN A 247 2.04 -32.59 -3.46
CA GLN A 247 2.15 -33.71 -2.53
C GLN A 247 3.06 -34.85 -3.02
N GLU A 248 3.02 -35.14 -4.32
CA GLU A 248 3.89 -36.16 -4.93
C GLU A 248 5.35 -35.78 -4.82
N LEU A 249 5.69 -34.54 -5.18
CA LEU A 249 7.05 -34.00 -5.05
C LEU A 249 7.53 -34.05 -3.58
N LYS A 250 6.70 -33.63 -2.64
CA LYS A 250 7.01 -33.72 -1.21
C LYS A 250 7.28 -35.16 -0.78
N THR A 251 6.44 -36.12 -1.22
CA THR A 251 6.59 -37.52 -0.88
C THR A 251 7.89 -38.11 -1.40
N GLU A 252 8.26 -37.78 -2.64
CA GLU A 252 9.54 -38.20 -3.24
C GLU A 252 10.75 -37.61 -2.49
N LEU A 253 10.68 -36.34 -2.13
CA LEU A 253 11.75 -35.67 -1.37
C LEU A 253 11.94 -36.27 0.02
N LEU A 254 10.84 -36.62 0.72
CA LEU A 254 10.90 -37.22 2.07
C LEU A 254 11.45 -38.66 2.10
N LYS A 255 11.58 -39.34 0.97
CA LYS A 255 12.29 -40.62 0.87
C LYS A 255 13.79 -40.48 1.06
N ILE A 256 14.34 -39.26 0.84
CA ILE A 256 15.78 -38.99 0.95
C ILE A 256 16.10 -38.74 2.42
N PRO A 257 17.01 -39.53 3.05
CA PRO A 257 17.39 -39.36 4.45
C PRO A 257 17.90 -37.94 4.73
N GLY A 258 17.41 -37.32 5.82
CA GLY A 258 17.80 -35.96 6.21
C GLY A 258 16.99 -34.84 5.57
N VAL A 259 16.12 -35.14 4.61
CA VAL A 259 15.13 -34.15 4.09
C VAL A 259 13.96 -34.04 5.05
N LYS A 260 13.54 -32.84 5.31
CA LYS A 260 12.32 -32.52 6.09
C LYS A 260 11.43 -31.53 5.35
N ALA A 261 10.13 -31.62 5.63
CA ALA A 261 9.12 -30.63 5.22
C ALA A 261 8.47 -30.09 6.48
N VAL A 262 8.44 -28.76 6.61
CA VAL A 262 7.76 -28.06 7.70
C VAL A 262 6.71 -27.11 7.14
N ASP A 263 5.69 -26.81 7.92
CA ASP A 263 4.68 -25.85 7.53
C ASP A 263 5.27 -24.45 7.37
N TYR A 264 4.86 -23.77 6.31
CA TYR A 264 5.26 -22.41 5.98
C TYR A 264 4.02 -21.56 5.70
N ASP A 265 3.91 -20.40 6.36
CA ASP A 265 2.79 -19.48 6.14
C ASP A 265 3.01 -18.69 4.87
N ILE A 266 2.00 -18.68 3.98
CA ILE A 266 2.00 -17.89 2.75
C ILE A 266 0.72 -17.07 2.62
N ARG A 267 0.78 -16.08 1.73
CA ARG A 267 -0.40 -15.44 1.15
C ARG A 267 -0.69 -16.13 -0.18
N GLU A 268 -1.84 -16.77 -0.30
CA GLU A 268 -2.28 -17.48 -1.51
C GLU A 268 -3.19 -16.58 -2.35
N TYR A 269 -2.97 -16.61 -3.65
CA TYR A 269 -3.73 -15.89 -4.68
C TYR A 269 -4.30 -16.91 -5.67
N PRO A 270 -5.54 -17.39 -5.48
CA PRO A 270 -6.11 -18.49 -6.30
C PRO A 270 -6.12 -18.21 -7.80
N TYR A 271 -6.18 -16.94 -8.20
CA TYR A 271 -6.19 -16.54 -9.61
C TYR A 271 -4.83 -16.06 -10.14
N ASN A 272 -3.80 -16.10 -9.29
CA ASN A 272 -2.38 -15.89 -9.61
C ASN A 272 -2.14 -14.69 -10.54
N GLU A 273 -1.54 -14.91 -11.74
CA GLU A 273 -1.18 -13.87 -12.71
C GLU A 273 -2.38 -13.05 -13.24
N LYS A 274 -3.59 -13.59 -13.22
CA LYS A 274 -4.80 -12.92 -13.73
C LYS A 274 -5.23 -11.70 -12.91
N LEU A 275 -4.77 -11.63 -11.66
CA LEU A 275 -5.08 -10.55 -10.71
C LEU A 275 -3.84 -9.89 -10.12
N SER A 276 -2.63 -10.32 -10.51
CA SER A 276 -1.38 -9.92 -9.86
C SER A 276 -1.16 -8.40 -9.83
N THR A 277 -1.40 -7.72 -10.94
CA THR A 277 -1.24 -6.26 -11.04
C THR A 277 -2.27 -5.47 -10.23
N LEU A 278 -3.47 -6.06 -10.02
CA LEU A 278 -4.53 -5.47 -9.20
C LEU A 278 -4.28 -5.73 -7.71
N LEU A 279 -4.13 -6.99 -7.33
CA LEU A 279 -3.98 -7.36 -5.93
C LEU A 279 -2.60 -7.00 -5.38
N GLY A 280 -1.56 -7.13 -6.21
CA GLY A 280 -0.18 -7.03 -5.75
C GLY A 280 0.24 -8.26 -4.96
N PHE A 281 1.19 -8.09 -4.04
CA PHE A 281 1.71 -9.17 -3.20
C PHE A 281 2.13 -8.70 -1.81
N VAL A 282 2.28 -9.67 -0.91
CA VAL A 282 2.74 -9.50 0.47
C VAL A 282 4.16 -10.07 0.60
N GLN A 283 5.03 -9.36 1.30
CA GLN A 283 6.35 -9.83 1.68
C GLN A 283 6.69 -9.32 3.09
N ASN A 284 7.17 -10.21 3.96
CA ASN A 284 7.47 -9.90 5.36
C ASN A 284 6.26 -9.30 6.10
N ASP A 285 5.09 -9.92 5.94
CA ASP A 285 3.79 -9.50 6.51
C ASP A 285 3.31 -8.09 6.08
N GLU A 286 3.96 -7.47 5.06
CA GLU A 286 3.59 -6.15 4.53
C GLU A 286 3.16 -6.24 3.07
N GLY A 287 2.05 -5.58 2.73
CA GLY A 287 1.65 -5.37 1.33
C GLY A 287 2.68 -4.52 0.60
N LYS A 288 3.15 -4.98 -0.55
CA LYS A 288 4.22 -4.32 -1.32
C LYS A 288 3.73 -3.60 -2.57
N SER A 289 2.61 -4.02 -3.11
CA SER A 289 2.01 -3.41 -4.30
C SER A 289 0.50 -3.66 -4.33
N GLY A 290 -0.19 -3.05 -5.29
CA GLY A 290 -1.60 -3.26 -5.56
C GLY A 290 -2.51 -3.00 -4.34
N LEU A 291 -3.61 -3.71 -4.27
CA LEU A 291 -4.58 -3.58 -3.17
C LEU A 291 -4.04 -4.10 -1.84
N GLU A 292 -3.11 -5.06 -1.85
CA GLU A 292 -2.42 -5.51 -0.64
C GLU A 292 -1.63 -4.37 0.04
N LEU A 293 -1.05 -3.45 -0.74
CA LEU A 293 -0.41 -2.24 -0.24
C LEU A 293 -1.44 -1.17 0.14
N THR A 294 -2.38 -0.89 -0.75
CA THR A 294 -3.41 0.15 -0.56
C THR A 294 -4.18 -0.04 0.74
N PHE A 295 -4.59 -1.28 1.02
CA PHE A 295 -5.37 -1.64 2.21
C PHE A 295 -4.55 -2.35 3.29
N ASN A 296 -3.21 -2.19 3.27
CA ASN A 296 -2.34 -2.92 4.19
C ASN A 296 -2.71 -2.73 5.66
N SER A 297 -3.04 -1.51 6.07
CA SER A 297 -3.42 -1.19 7.46
C SER A 297 -4.70 -1.90 7.92
N GLN A 298 -5.64 -2.15 7.00
CA GLN A 298 -6.90 -2.86 7.29
C GLN A 298 -6.68 -4.37 7.28
N LEU A 299 -5.94 -4.87 6.28
CA LEU A 299 -5.70 -6.28 6.05
C LEU A 299 -4.77 -6.91 7.08
N LYS A 300 -3.68 -6.23 7.48
CA LYS A 300 -2.60 -6.79 8.29
C LYS A 300 -3.03 -7.19 9.71
N GLY A 301 -3.94 -6.44 10.32
CA GLY A 301 -4.28 -6.60 11.73
C GLY A 301 -3.16 -6.16 12.67
N GLN A 302 -3.19 -6.62 13.90
CA GLN A 302 -2.18 -6.34 14.93
C GLN A 302 -1.78 -7.62 15.65
N ASN A 303 -0.49 -7.90 15.66
CA ASN A 303 0.02 -9.04 16.39
C ASN A 303 -0.22 -8.87 17.91
N GLY A 304 -0.57 -9.96 18.56
CA GLY A 304 -0.52 -10.11 20.01
C GLY A 304 0.83 -10.67 20.44
N CYS A 305 0.98 -10.85 21.74
CA CYS A 305 2.12 -11.54 22.31
C CYS A 305 1.75 -12.19 23.64
N GLU A 306 2.53 -13.19 24.01
CA GLU A 306 2.41 -13.91 25.28
C GLU A 306 3.76 -13.94 25.96
N ILE A 307 3.79 -13.51 27.22
CA ILE A 307 4.93 -13.64 28.14
C ILE A 307 4.63 -14.84 29.04
N TYR A 308 5.50 -15.83 29.07
CA TYR A 308 5.27 -17.07 29.79
C TYR A 308 6.55 -17.62 30.44
N ILE A 309 6.35 -18.53 31.40
CA ILE A 309 7.44 -19.31 31.99
C ILE A 309 7.65 -20.55 31.15
N ASP A 310 8.86 -20.70 30.66
CA ASP A 310 9.35 -21.84 29.88
C ASP A 310 10.15 -22.78 30.78
N ASP A 311 9.79 -24.07 30.77
CA ASP A 311 10.51 -25.15 31.43
C ASP A 311 10.85 -26.20 30.37
N ASP A 312 12.11 -26.22 29.93
CA ASP A 312 12.64 -27.08 28.87
C ASP A 312 11.79 -27.13 27.58
N GLY A 313 11.33 -25.96 27.12
CA GLY A 313 10.54 -25.80 25.90
C GLY A 313 9.04 -25.94 26.09
N ILE A 314 8.58 -26.12 27.34
CA ILE A 314 7.15 -26.22 27.68
C ILE A 314 6.69 -24.92 28.36
N ASN A 315 5.60 -24.32 27.88
CA ASN A 315 4.92 -23.22 28.58
C ASN A 315 4.19 -23.79 29.82
N VAL A 316 4.68 -23.47 31.02
CA VAL A 316 4.11 -23.97 32.29
C VAL A 316 3.25 -22.95 33.02
N ASP A 317 3.37 -21.64 32.69
CA ASP A 317 2.54 -20.58 33.28
C ASP A 317 2.59 -19.32 32.40
N THR A 318 1.42 -18.82 31.98
CA THR A 318 1.30 -17.55 31.23
C THR A 318 1.30 -16.37 32.21
N ILE A 319 2.30 -15.51 32.10
CA ILE A 319 2.46 -14.33 32.96
C ILE A 319 1.56 -13.19 32.51
N LEU A 320 1.57 -12.90 31.22
CA LEU A 320 0.76 -11.84 30.62
C LEU A 320 0.54 -12.14 29.13
N LYS A 321 -0.66 -11.85 28.65
CA LYS A 321 -1.03 -12.05 27.25
C LYS A 321 -1.74 -10.81 26.71
N LYS A 322 -1.33 -10.40 25.53
CA LYS A 322 -2.03 -9.42 24.69
C LYS A 322 -2.57 -10.17 23.47
N ASP A 323 -3.88 -10.21 23.35
CA ASP A 323 -4.51 -10.90 22.23
C ASP A 323 -4.23 -10.19 20.90
N ARG A 324 -4.13 -10.98 19.85
CA ARG A 324 -4.01 -10.48 18.48
C ARG A 324 -5.36 -9.89 18.02
N ILE A 325 -5.29 -8.88 17.16
CA ILE A 325 -6.45 -8.35 16.44
C ILE A 325 -6.24 -8.74 14.96
N ASN A 326 -7.10 -9.63 14.47
CA ASN A 326 -7.04 -10.04 13.06
C ASN A 326 -7.38 -8.87 12.13
N GLY A 327 -6.82 -8.89 10.94
CA GLY A 327 -7.17 -7.95 9.87
C GLY A 327 -8.62 -8.10 9.42
N LYS A 328 -9.15 -7.04 8.84
CA LYS A 328 -10.50 -7.02 8.28
C LYS A 328 -10.47 -7.54 6.85
N ASN A 329 -11.48 -8.30 6.48
CA ASN A 329 -11.69 -8.71 5.10
C ASN A 329 -12.08 -7.51 4.24
N ILE A 330 -11.83 -7.61 2.93
CA ILE A 330 -12.18 -6.60 1.93
C ILE A 330 -13.01 -7.28 0.85
N ASP A 331 -14.15 -6.69 0.55
CA ASP A 331 -15.03 -7.09 -0.53
C ASP A 331 -14.91 -6.11 -1.70
N LEU A 332 -14.60 -6.62 -2.88
CA LEU A 332 -14.42 -5.82 -4.10
C LEU A 332 -15.66 -5.91 -4.99
N THR A 333 -15.84 -4.89 -5.83
CA THR A 333 -16.84 -4.90 -6.91
C THR A 333 -16.43 -5.75 -8.12
N ILE A 334 -15.19 -6.24 -8.12
CA ILE A 334 -14.62 -7.08 -9.19
C ILE A 334 -15.47 -8.35 -9.38
N ASP A 335 -15.74 -8.68 -10.64
CA ASP A 335 -16.22 -9.99 -11.07
C ASP A 335 -15.04 -10.77 -11.64
N VAL A 336 -14.60 -11.77 -10.90
CA VAL A 336 -13.41 -12.52 -11.27
C VAL A 336 -13.56 -13.25 -12.61
N LYS A 337 -14.79 -13.64 -13.00
CA LYS A 337 -15.03 -14.28 -14.30
C LYS A 337 -14.77 -13.31 -15.44
N LEU A 338 -15.26 -12.08 -15.33
CA LEU A 338 -14.99 -11.04 -16.33
C LEU A 338 -13.50 -10.69 -16.37
N GLN A 339 -12.87 -10.58 -15.21
CA GLN A 339 -11.43 -10.35 -15.07
C GLN A 339 -10.61 -11.41 -15.81
N GLU A 340 -10.94 -12.70 -15.63
CA GLU A 340 -10.29 -13.83 -16.32
C GLU A 340 -10.55 -13.80 -17.83
N MET A 341 -11.79 -13.55 -18.25
CA MET A 341 -12.12 -13.46 -19.68
C MET A 341 -11.31 -12.37 -20.39
N ILE A 342 -11.17 -11.20 -19.76
CA ILE A 342 -10.38 -10.10 -20.31
C ILE A 342 -8.88 -10.47 -20.30
N TYR A 343 -8.37 -10.99 -19.19
CA TYR A 343 -6.98 -11.40 -19.07
C TYR A 343 -6.56 -12.37 -20.19
N GLU A 344 -7.33 -13.43 -20.41
CA GLU A 344 -7.03 -14.44 -21.45
C GLU A 344 -6.97 -13.86 -22.88
N LYS A 345 -7.72 -12.79 -23.15
CA LYS A 345 -7.71 -12.13 -24.44
C LYS A 345 -6.49 -11.22 -24.67
N PHE A 346 -5.91 -10.69 -23.60
CA PHE A 346 -4.88 -9.66 -23.68
C PHE A 346 -3.53 -10.06 -23.04
N LYS A 347 -3.40 -11.25 -22.44
CA LYS A 347 -2.23 -11.65 -21.63
C LYS A 347 -0.88 -11.56 -22.36
N ASP A 348 -0.86 -11.70 -23.69
CA ASP A 348 0.37 -11.72 -24.49
C ASP A 348 0.82 -10.33 -24.98
N VAL A 349 0.00 -9.29 -24.74
CA VAL A 349 0.24 -7.92 -25.21
C VAL A 349 0.24 -6.94 -24.06
N GLU A 350 0.88 -5.79 -24.26
CA GLU A 350 0.90 -4.68 -23.30
C GLU A 350 -0.44 -3.93 -23.35
N SER A 351 -1.31 -4.15 -22.35
CA SER A 351 -2.68 -3.64 -22.37
C SER A 351 -3.19 -3.20 -21.00
N ALA A 352 -4.11 -2.26 -21.00
CA ALA A 352 -4.96 -1.93 -19.87
C ALA A 352 -6.42 -2.06 -20.24
N THR A 353 -7.21 -2.74 -19.42
CA THR A 353 -8.67 -2.82 -19.59
C THR A 353 -9.37 -2.46 -18.28
N VAL A 354 -10.35 -1.58 -18.38
CA VAL A 354 -11.28 -1.20 -17.30
C VAL A 354 -12.66 -1.61 -17.73
N ALA A 355 -13.33 -2.47 -16.98
CA ALA A 355 -14.74 -2.78 -17.17
C ALA A 355 -15.53 -2.27 -15.96
N MET A 356 -16.64 -1.59 -16.21
CA MET A 356 -17.42 -0.88 -15.19
C MET A 356 -18.91 -1.02 -15.47
N ASN A 357 -19.72 -1.10 -14.41
CA ASN A 357 -21.14 -0.83 -14.50
C ASN A 357 -21.34 0.69 -14.61
N TYR A 358 -21.71 1.18 -15.77
CA TYR A 358 -21.81 2.62 -15.99
C TYR A 358 -22.97 3.28 -15.24
N ALA A 359 -23.93 2.51 -14.72
CA ALA A 359 -25.05 3.06 -13.96
C ALA A 359 -24.69 3.27 -12.47
N THR A 360 -23.82 2.43 -11.90
CA THR A 360 -23.47 2.45 -10.48
C THR A 360 -22.08 3.00 -10.20
N GLY A 361 -21.13 2.84 -11.13
CA GLY A 361 -19.71 3.13 -10.96
C GLY A 361 -18.89 1.95 -10.43
N GLU A 362 -19.51 0.79 -10.18
CA GLU A 362 -18.79 -0.43 -9.79
C GLU A 362 -17.80 -0.84 -10.86
N VAL A 363 -16.53 -0.90 -10.49
CA VAL A 363 -15.49 -1.44 -11.38
C VAL A 363 -15.52 -2.95 -11.29
N LEU A 364 -15.87 -3.60 -12.40
CA LEU A 364 -16.07 -5.04 -12.50
C LEU A 364 -14.81 -5.80 -12.89
N ALA A 365 -13.88 -5.13 -13.59
CA ALA A 365 -12.56 -5.68 -13.90
C ALA A 365 -11.54 -4.57 -14.10
N LEU A 366 -10.29 -4.82 -13.63
CA LEU A 366 -9.10 -4.02 -13.87
C LEU A 366 -7.95 -4.95 -14.28
N VAL A 367 -7.68 -4.99 -15.57
CA VAL A 367 -6.68 -5.88 -16.14
C VAL A 367 -5.52 -5.07 -16.69
N SER A 368 -4.31 -5.39 -16.25
CA SER A 368 -3.05 -4.90 -16.83
C SER A 368 -2.20 -6.08 -17.26
N THR A 369 -1.77 -6.09 -18.50
CA THR A 369 -0.99 -7.17 -19.09
C THR A 369 0.27 -6.66 -19.79
N PRO A 370 1.31 -7.51 -19.94
CA PRO A 370 1.46 -8.79 -19.26
C PRO A 370 1.56 -8.62 -17.75
N SER A 371 1.47 -9.72 -17.02
CA SER A 371 1.52 -9.76 -15.57
C SER A 371 2.54 -10.79 -15.07
N TYR A 372 2.51 -11.15 -13.80
CA TYR A 372 3.47 -12.04 -13.16
C TYR A 372 2.77 -13.03 -12.21
N GLU A 373 3.44 -14.15 -11.93
CA GLU A 373 2.94 -15.18 -11.03
C GLU A 373 3.13 -14.77 -9.57
N THR A 374 2.06 -14.29 -8.92
CA THR A 374 2.10 -13.79 -7.53
C THR A 374 2.46 -14.89 -6.53
N ASN A 375 1.95 -16.12 -6.74
CA ASN A 375 2.22 -17.23 -5.82
C ASN A 375 3.70 -17.63 -5.82
N LYS A 376 4.45 -17.45 -6.90
CA LYS A 376 5.92 -17.65 -6.90
C LYS A 376 6.61 -16.69 -5.93
N ILE A 377 6.14 -15.43 -5.88
CA ILE A 377 6.69 -14.44 -4.94
C ILE A 377 6.36 -14.83 -3.49
N SER A 378 5.14 -15.29 -3.22
CA SER A 378 4.71 -15.74 -1.89
C SER A 378 5.47 -16.99 -1.40
N LEU A 379 5.82 -17.90 -2.28
CA LEU A 379 6.63 -19.09 -1.97
C LEU A 379 8.13 -18.77 -1.79
N GLY A 380 8.55 -17.60 -2.23
CA GLY A 380 9.95 -17.18 -2.23
C GLY A 380 10.59 -17.34 -3.61
N ILE A 381 10.74 -16.21 -4.28
CA ILE A 381 11.36 -16.12 -5.59
C ILE A 381 12.88 -15.94 -5.45
N SER A 382 13.67 -16.59 -6.31
CA SER A 382 15.11 -16.37 -6.37
C SER A 382 15.46 -15.00 -6.92
N GLU A 383 16.65 -14.49 -6.61
CA GLU A 383 17.15 -13.21 -7.15
C GLU A 383 17.21 -13.22 -8.69
N VAL A 384 17.55 -14.35 -9.28
CA VAL A 384 17.60 -14.52 -10.76
C VAL A 384 16.20 -14.35 -11.35
N GLU A 385 15.23 -15.11 -10.85
CA GLU A 385 13.82 -15.03 -11.31
C GLU A 385 13.22 -13.64 -11.08
N TRP A 386 13.53 -13.01 -9.94
CA TRP A 386 13.09 -11.64 -9.67
C TRP A 386 13.68 -10.65 -10.69
N ASN A 387 14.97 -10.77 -10.99
CA ASN A 387 15.65 -9.92 -11.97
C ASN A 387 15.08 -10.14 -13.39
N GLU A 388 14.66 -11.34 -13.76
CA GLU A 388 13.98 -11.62 -15.02
C GLU A 388 12.65 -10.85 -15.12
N ILE A 389 11.86 -10.80 -14.04
CA ILE A 389 10.61 -10.05 -14.00
C ILE A 389 10.87 -8.54 -14.09
N VAL A 390 11.82 -8.01 -13.29
CA VAL A 390 12.13 -6.57 -13.21
C VAL A 390 12.70 -6.05 -14.53
N ASN A 391 13.58 -6.82 -15.19
CA ASN A 391 14.25 -6.42 -16.43
C ASN A 391 13.45 -6.79 -17.69
N ASN A 392 12.26 -7.36 -17.55
CA ASN A 392 11.42 -7.72 -18.69
C ASN A 392 10.97 -6.46 -19.44
N LYS A 393 11.29 -6.39 -20.73
CA LYS A 393 10.96 -5.24 -21.59
C LYS A 393 9.46 -4.92 -21.65
N LYS A 394 8.61 -5.93 -21.48
CA LYS A 394 7.15 -5.77 -21.44
C LYS A 394 6.62 -5.28 -20.09
N LYS A 395 7.51 -5.07 -19.10
CA LYS A 395 7.21 -4.49 -17.77
C LYS A 395 6.00 -5.13 -17.06
N PRO A 396 6.04 -6.41 -16.69
CA PRO A 396 4.90 -7.12 -16.09
C PRO A 396 4.49 -6.58 -14.70
N LEU A 397 5.40 -5.89 -13.99
CA LEU A 397 5.10 -5.22 -12.72
C LEU A 397 4.40 -3.87 -12.88
N PHE A 398 4.33 -3.34 -14.11
CA PHE A 398 3.76 -2.03 -14.37
C PHE A 398 2.23 -2.09 -14.47
N THR A 399 1.55 -1.32 -13.61
CA THR A 399 0.09 -1.29 -13.55
C THR A 399 -0.46 -0.27 -14.53
N ARG A 400 -0.72 -0.73 -15.76
CA ARG A 400 -1.11 0.12 -16.89
C ARG A 400 -2.41 0.86 -16.71
N PHE A 401 -3.39 0.31 -16.02
CA PHE A 401 -4.66 1.00 -15.77
C PHE A 401 -4.56 2.18 -14.80
N LEU A 402 -3.45 2.31 -14.05
CA LEU A 402 -3.19 3.47 -13.20
C LEU A 402 -2.45 4.60 -13.94
N SER A 403 -1.85 4.30 -15.09
CA SER A 403 -1.06 5.26 -15.88
C SER A 403 -1.89 5.97 -16.94
N ARG A 404 -1.31 6.98 -17.57
CA ARG A 404 -1.97 7.80 -18.59
C ARG A 404 -1.34 7.60 -19.96
N TYR A 405 -2.15 7.77 -21.01
CA TYR A 405 -1.78 7.51 -22.40
C TYR A 405 -2.50 8.49 -23.34
N SER A 406 -1.92 8.73 -24.50
CA SER A 406 -2.58 9.53 -25.53
C SER A 406 -3.88 8.85 -26.00
N PRO A 407 -5.06 9.53 -25.89
CA PRO A 407 -6.36 8.91 -26.15
C PRO A 407 -6.69 8.72 -27.62
N GLY A 408 -6.05 9.44 -28.51
CA GLY A 408 -6.40 9.47 -29.91
C GLY A 408 -7.88 9.76 -30.13
N SER A 409 -8.46 9.15 -31.14
CA SER A 409 -9.86 9.41 -31.56
C SER A 409 -10.92 9.07 -30.51
N THR A 410 -10.60 8.48 -29.36
CA THR A 410 -11.55 8.34 -28.24
C THR A 410 -11.92 9.67 -27.60
N MET A 411 -11.15 10.72 -27.86
CA MET A 411 -11.42 12.09 -27.43
C MET A 411 -12.54 12.76 -28.23
N LYS A 412 -12.79 12.34 -29.46
CA LYS A 412 -13.73 12.99 -30.39
C LYS A 412 -15.18 13.11 -29.90
N PRO A 413 -15.79 12.10 -29.27
CA PRO A 413 -17.12 12.25 -28.67
C PRO A 413 -17.16 13.34 -27.59
N ILE A 414 -16.08 13.48 -26.80
CA ILE A 414 -15.97 14.51 -25.76
C ILE A 414 -15.93 15.91 -26.39
N VAL A 415 -15.14 16.08 -27.45
CA VAL A 415 -15.09 17.35 -28.21
C VAL A 415 -16.42 17.65 -28.89
N GLY A 416 -17.09 16.62 -29.42
CA GLY A 416 -18.46 16.75 -29.91
C GLY A 416 -19.44 17.26 -28.85
N ALA A 417 -19.37 16.71 -27.63
CA ALA A 417 -20.18 17.13 -26.51
C ALA A 417 -19.90 18.59 -26.11
N ILE A 418 -18.64 18.96 -25.98
CA ILE A 418 -18.23 20.35 -25.70
C ILE A 418 -18.80 21.32 -26.77
N GLY A 419 -18.62 20.98 -28.04
CA GLY A 419 -19.09 21.87 -29.11
C GLY A 419 -20.61 22.07 -29.18
N LEU A 420 -21.36 21.00 -28.90
CA LEU A 420 -22.85 21.08 -28.86
C LEU A 420 -23.30 21.83 -27.61
N ASP A 421 -22.80 21.55 -26.44
CA ASP A 421 -23.24 22.15 -25.19
C ASP A 421 -22.85 23.63 -25.08
N THR A 422 -21.73 24.03 -25.65
CA THR A 422 -21.32 25.45 -25.75
C THR A 422 -21.93 26.16 -26.94
N GLN A 423 -22.73 25.48 -27.75
CA GLN A 423 -23.31 26.00 -28.99
C GLN A 423 -22.26 26.55 -29.97
N SER A 424 -21.02 26.05 -29.88
CA SER A 424 -19.97 26.43 -30.82
C SER A 424 -20.25 25.94 -32.23
N PHE A 425 -20.97 24.84 -32.38
CA PHE A 425 -21.51 24.32 -33.64
C PHE A 425 -22.74 23.43 -33.38
N THR A 426 -23.49 23.13 -34.45
CA THR A 426 -24.62 22.22 -34.41
C THR A 426 -24.23 20.84 -34.92
N ASP A 427 -24.99 19.80 -34.58
CA ASP A 427 -24.74 18.41 -35.01
C ASP A 427 -24.86 18.22 -36.54
N THR A 428 -25.63 19.05 -37.21
CA THR A 428 -25.85 19.02 -38.66
C THR A 428 -24.95 20.00 -39.43
N GLU A 429 -24.13 20.79 -38.71
CA GLU A 429 -23.27 21.79 -39.37
C GLU A 429 -22.24 21.13 -40.28
N ASP A 430 -22.17 21.54 -41.55
CA ASP A 430 -21.22 21.03 -42.52
C ASP A 430 -19.91 21.80 -42.47
N PHE A 431 -18.83 21.12 -42.09
CA PHE A 431 -17.48 21.69 -42.10
C PHE A 431 -16.74 21.52 -43.45
N GLY A 432 -17.49 21.28 -44.53
CA GLY A 432 -17.01 21.14 -45.88
C GLY A 432 -16.67 19.70 -46.25
N LYS A 433 -16.18 19.48 -47.47
CA LYS A 433 -15.89 18.13 -47.96
C LYS A 433 -14.83 17.44 -47.09
N SER A 434 -15.04 16.14 -46.83
CA SER A 434 -13.99 15.31 -46.26
C SER A 434 -12.78 15.25 -47.20
N VAL A 435 -11.58 15.52 -46.65
CA VAL A 435 -10.35 15.63 -47.41
C VAL A 435 -9.24 14.80 -46.71
N LYS A 436 -8.32 14.26 -47.49
CA LYS A 436 -7.23 13.41 -46.98
C LYS A 436 -6.25 14.19 -46.10
N SER A 437 -6.04 15.46 -46.41
CA SER A 437 -5.11 16.35 -45.73
C SER A 437 -5.64 17.76 -45.72
N TRP A 438 -5.47 18.49 -44.63
CA TRP A 438 -5.94 19.84 -44.44
C TRP A 438 -4.97 20.64 -43.59
N GLN A 439 -4.83 21.90 -43.93
CA GLN A 439 -4.11 22.92 -43.20
C GLN A 439 -4.97 24.16 -43.07
N LYS A 440 -4.99 24.85 -41.94
CA LYS A 440 -5.79 26.07 -41.76
C LYS A 440 -5.35 27.16 -42.74
N ASP A 441 -4.08 27.47 -42.71
CA ASP A 441 -3.43 28.46 -43.56
C ASP A 441 -1.88 28.27 -43.49
N SER A 442 -1.12 29.12 -44.21
CA SER A 442 0.34 29.06 -44.30
C SER A 442 1.08 29.30 -42.99
N SER A 443 0.40 29.85 -41.95
CA SER A 443 1.04 30.04 -40.62
C SER A 443 1.40 28.71 -39.95
N TRP A 444 0.74 27.60 -40.35
CA TRP A 444 1.03 26.25 -39.85
C TRP A 444 2.25 25.61 -40.54
N LYS A 445 2.86 26.29 -41.54
CA LYS A 445 4.05 25.80 -42.26
C LYS A 445 3.81 24.40 -42.85
N ASP A 446 4.63 23.42 -42.44
CA ASP A 446 4.57 22.03 -42.92
C ASP A 446 3.64 21.14 -42.08
N PHE A 447 2.85 21.74 -41.18
CA PHE A 447 1.92 20.98 -40.35
C PHE A 447 0.57 20.81 -41.05
N PHE A 448 0.18 19.57 -41.30
CA PHE A 448 -1.08 19.19 -41.90
C PHE A 448 -1.80 18.16 -41.01
N VAL A 449 -3.09 18.34 -40.84
CA VAL A 449 -3.98 17.34 -40.24
C VAL A 449 -4.40 16.36 -41.33
N THR A 450 -4.19 15.06 -41.08
CA THR A 450 -4.54 14.00 -42.02
C THR A 450 -5.67 13.12 -41.46
N THR A 451 -6.56 12.64 -42.32
CA THR A 451 -7.59 11.65 -41.96
C THR A 451 -7.31 10.30 -42.64
N LEU A 452 -7.74 9.21 -42.01
CA LEU A 452 -7.49 7.85 -42.54
C LEU A 452 -8.36 7.56 -43.76
N GLU A 453 -9.63 7.94 -43.72
CA GLU A 453 -10.63 7.65 -44.73
C GLU A 453 -11.38 8.92 -45.11
N ILE A 454 -11.66 9.07 -46.39
CA ILE A 454 -12.53 10.14 -46.93
C ILE A 454 -13.90 9.56 -47.29
N TYR A 455 -14.92 10.35 -47.09
CA TYR A 455 -16.32 9.96 -47.35
C TYR A 455 -17.04 11.00 -48.22
N LYS A 456 -18.15 10.61 -48.82
CA LYS A 456 -18.94 11.48 -49.70
C LYS A 456 -20.02 12.28 -48.94
N GLY A 457 -20.40 13.44 -49.50
CA GLY A 457 -21.40 14.33 -48.94
C GLY A 457 -20.89 15.25 -47.86
N GLU A 458 -21.81 15.80 -47.07
CA GLU A 458 -21.53 16.74 -45.98
C GLU A 458 -20.66 16.14 -44.88
N SER A 459 -19.81 16.98 -44.29
CA SER A 459 -18.93 16.60 -43.17
C SER A 459 -19.56 17.15 -41.87
N ASN A 460 -20.52 16.43 -41.33
CA ASN A 460 -21.18 16.75 -40.07
C ASN A 460 -20.67 15.87 -38.92
N LEU A 461 -21.12 16.13 -37.68
CA LEU A 461 -20.64 15.44 -36.48
C LEU A 461 -20.81 13.92 -36.54
N GLU A 462 -21.97 13.44 -37.00
CA GLU A 462 -22.29 12.03 -37.11
C GLU A 462 -21.29 11.29 -38.03
N LYS A 463 -21.11 11.79 -39.26
CA LYS A 463 -20.15 11.18 -40.21
C LYS A 463 -18.71 11.28 -39.72
N ALA A 464 -18.37 12.43 -39.10
CA ALA A 464 -17.01 12.59 -38.54
C ALA A 464 -16.70 11.58 -37.43
N LEU A 465 -17.72 11.17 -36.64
CA LEU A 465 -17.58 10.12 -35.63
C LEU A 465 -17.50 8.72 -36.28
N ILE A 466 -18.38 8.41 -37.27
CA ILE A 466 -18.40 7.12 -37.98
C ILE A 466 -17.07 6.84 -38.63
N TYR A 467 -16.56 7.79 -39.43
CA TYR A 467 -15.29 7.64 -40.17
C TYR A 467 -14.04 8.10 -39.39
N SER A 468 -14.25 8.57 -38.14
CA SER A 468 -13.17 9.06 -37.26
C SER A 468 -12.33 10.19 -37.90
N ASP A 469 -12.98 11.19 -38.49
CA ASP A 469 -12.36 12.27 -39.25
C ASP A 469 -11.59 13.25 -38.35
N ASN A 470 -10.26 13.28 -38.47
CA ASN A 470 -9.39 14.20 -37.74
C ASN A 470 -9.56 15.64 -38.23
N VAL A 471 -9.79 15.84 -39.54
CA VAL A 471 -9.92 17.19 -40.13
C VAL A 471 -11.16 17.89 -39.59
N TYR A 472 -12.31 17.18 -39.53
CA TYR A 472 -13.50 17.71 -38.89
C TYR A 472 -13.23 18.18 -37.46
N PHE A 473 -12.65 17.29 -36.63
CA PHE A 473 -12.41 17.60 -35.21
C PHE A 473 -11.34 18.68 -34.99
N ALA A 474 -10.34 18.78 -35.84
CA ALA A 474 -9.41 19.90 -35.84
C ALA A 474 -10.15 21.24 -36.06
N LYS A 475 -11.01 21.30 -37.07
CA LYS A 475 -11.86 22.49 -37.34
C LYS A 475 -12.83 22.77 -36.17
N ALA A 476 -13.45 21.73 -35.61
CA ALA A 476 -14.31 21.84 -34.45
C ALA A 476 -13.60 22.42 -33.21
N GLY A 477 -12.38 21.95 -32.91
CA GLY A 477 -11.58 22.50 -31.84
C GLY A 477 -11.22 23.97 -32.04
N LEU A 478 -10.84 24.35 -33.27
CA LEU A 478 -10.60 25.77 -33.61
C LEU A 478 -11.84 26.62 -33.46
N LYS A 479 -13.03 26.10 -33.82
CA LYS A 479 -14.31 26.79 -33.69
C LYS A 479 -14.75 26.96 -32.24
N ILE A 480 -14.52 25.98 -31.37
CA ILE A 480 -14.70 26.10 -29.92
C ILE A 480 -13.77 27.19 -29.36
N GLY A 481 -12.55 27.24 -29.83
CA GLY A 481 -11.51 28.16 -29.35
C GLY A 481 -10.80 27.69 -28.09
N LYS A 482 -9.58 28.15 -27.96
CA LYS A 482 -8.60 27.64 -26.98
C LYS A 482 -9.07 27.76 -25.53
N GLU A 483 -9.55 28.94 -25.15
CA GLU A 483 -9.88 29.20 -23.74
C GLU A 483 -11.14 28.41 -23.30
N LEU A 484 -12.15 28.41 -24.14
CA LEU A 484 -13.40 27.66 -23.87
C LEU A 484 -13.14 26.16 -23.86
N PHE A 485 -12.30 25.66 -24.79
CA PHE A 485 -11.92 24.25 -24.84
C PHE A 485 -11.23 23.79 -23.54
N LYS A 486 -10.26 24.57 -23.03
CA LYS A 486 -9.60 24.27 -21.74
C LYS A 486 -10.59 24.32 -20.57
N GLN A 487 -11.43 25.38 -20.52
CA GLN A 487 -12.42 25.55 -19.46
C GLN A 487 -13.39 24.34 -19.39
N GLU A 488 -13.85 23.87 -20.54
CA GLU A 488 -14.73 22.71 -20.59
C GLU A 488 -14.01 21.42 -20.18
N LEU A 489 -12.76 21.20 -20.66
CA LEU A 489 -11.97 20.04 -20.21
C LEU A 489 -11.74 20.03 -18.70
N ASP A 490 -11.55 21.18 -18.06
CA ASP A 490 -11.44 21.30 -16.60
C ASP A 490 -12.75 20.89 -15.88
N LYS A 491 -13.93 21.14 -16.48
CA LYS A 491 -15.22 20.64 -15.97
C LYS A 491 -15.32 19.12 -16.09
N TYR A 492 -14.79 18.53 -17.16
CA TYR A 492 -14.70 17.08 -17.31
C TYR A 492 -13.75 16.42 -16.28
N GLY A 493 -12.89 17.22 -15.64
CA GLY A 493 -11.97 16.76 -14.59
C GLY A 493 -10.54 16.56 -15.04
N PHE A 494 -10.16 17.05 -16.22
CA PHE A 494 -8.74 17.10 -16.62
C PHE A 494 -7.94 17.94 -15.64
N ASN A 495 -6.64 17.63 -15.49
CA ASN A 495 -5.69 18.25 -14.56
C ASN A 495 -6.10 18.12 -13.07
N LYS A 496 -7.03 17.24 -12.76
CA LYS A 496 -7.48 16.96 -11.39
C LYS A 496 -7.27 15.49 -11.05
N ALA A 497 -6.92 15.21 -9.80
CA ALA A 497 -6.82 13.84 -9.31
C ALA A 497 -8.19 13.15 -9.38
N LEU A 498 -8.21 11.90 -9.86
CA LEU A 498 -9.39 11.07 -9.81
C LEU A 498 -9.58 10.55 -8.38
N ASN A 499 -10.79 10.70 -7.84
CA ASN A 499 -11.12 10.05 -6.57
C ASN A 499 -11.34 8.56 -6.80
N PHE A 500 -10.30 7.77 -6.55
CA PHE A 500 -10.29 6.31 -6.68
C PHE A 500 -9.42 5.72 -5.57
N GLU A 501 -9.65 4.47 -5.17
CA GLU A 501 -8.96 3.86 -4.02
C GLU A 501 -7.45 3.70 -4.22
N GLN A 502 -6.99 3.65 -5.47
CA GLN A 502 -5.57 3.66 -5.82
C GLN A 502 -5.21 4.98 -6.51
N ASN A 503 -4.00 5.47 -6.27
CA ASN A 503 -3.51 6.66 -6.95
C ASN A 503 -3.34 6.38 -8.45
N THR A 504 -4.02 7.19 -9.28
CA THR A 504 -3.91 7.16 -10.73
C THR A 504 -3.08 8.35 -11.21
N ASP A 505 -2.42 8.20 -12.35
CA ASP A 505 -1.86 9.36 -13.04
C ASP A 505 -2.97 10.35 -13.42
N VAL A 506 -2.71 11.62 -13.21
CA VAL A 506 -3.68 12.69 -13.51
C VAL A 506 -3.80 12.85 -15.02
N SER A 507 -5.02 12.70 -15.55
CA SER A 507 -5.30 12.98 -16.96
C SER A 507 -5.09 14.45 -17.27
N THR A 508 -4.43 14.77 -18.38
CA THR A 508 -4.06 16.14 -18.73
C THR A 508 -4.31 16.42 -20.20
N TYR A 509 -4.62 17.67 -20.53
CA TYR A 509 -4.61 18.15 -21.90
C TYR A 509 -3.27 18.79 -22.31
N GLY A 510 -2.30 18.81 -21.39
CA GLY A 510 -0.95 19.36 -21.64
C GLY A 510 -0.94 20.84 -21.94
N ASN A 511 0.02 21.27 -22.77
CA ASN A 511 0.15 22.66 -23.16
C ASN A 511 -0.50 22.97 -24.54
N ILE A 512 -1.61 23.68 -24.52
CA ILE A 512 -2.31 24.14 -25.73
C ILE A 512 -1.97 25.63 -25.93
N ASP A 513 -0.80 25.94 -26.47
CA ASP A 513 -0.27 27.31 -26.63
C ASP A 513 -0.49 27.89 -28.05
N SER A 514 -0.84 27.07 -29.02
CA SER A 514 -1.07 27.45 -30.40
C SER A 514 -2.33 26.85 -31.00
N GLU A 515 -2.84 27.42 -32.11
CA GLU A 515 -3.97 26.86 -32.83
C GLU A 515 -3.68 25.46 -33.39
N ALA A 516 -2.47 25.19 -33.84
CA ALA A 516 -2.07 23.87 -34.31
C ALA A 516 -2.15 22.84 -33.18
N LYS A 517 -1.67 23.18 -31.98
CA LYS A 517 -1.83 22.31 -30.81
C LYS A 517 -3.28 22.14 -30.37
N LEU A 518 -4.10 23.20 -30.42
CA LEU A 518 -5.54 23.08 -30.19
C LEU A 518 -6.21 22.10 -31.16
N ALA A 519 -5.89 22.23 -32.45
CA ALA A 519 -6.41 21.36 -33.48
C ALA A 519 -6.04 19.88 -33.26
N VAL A 520 -4.78 19.62 -32.83
CA VAL A 520 -4.27 18.28 -32.54
C VAL A 520 -4.96 17.70 -31.29
N SER A 521 -5.09 18.52 -30.23
CA SER A 521 -5.75 18.11 -29.00
C SER A 521 -7.22 17.76 -29.20
N ALA A 522 -7.90 18.41 -30.16
CA ALA A 522 -9.31 18.15 -30.45
C ALA A 522 -9.59 16.76 -31.05
N PHE A 523 -8.59 16.04 -31.54
CA PHE A 523 -8.74 14.63 -31.92
C PHE A 523 -7.85 13.71 -31.05
N GLY A 524 -7.39 14.18 -29.87
CA GLY A 524 -6.80 13.37 -28.82
C GLY A 524 -5.34 13.04 -29.01
N GLN A 525 -4.58 13.91 -29.68
CA GLN A 525 -3.13 13.79 -29.85
C GLN A 525 -2.38 14.99 -29.25
N GLY A 526 -1.11 15.13 -29.53
CA GLY A 526 -0.24 16.13 -28.93
C GLY A 526 0.13 15.78 -27.49
N ASP A 527 0.05 16.78 -26.61
CA ASP A 527 0.42 16.63 -25.19
C ASP A 527 -0.72 16.06 -24.31
N MET A 528 -1.85 15.65 -24.95
CA MET A 528 -3.01 15.11 -24.25
C MET A 528 -2.79 13.66 -23.84
N GLU A 529 -2.97 13.37 -22.54
CA GLU A 529 -2.87 12.03 -21.98
C GLU A 529 -4.01 11.77 -20.99
N VAL A 530 -4.57 10.58 -21.03
CA VAL A 530 -5.71 10.17 -20.19
C VAL A 530 -5.47 8.83 -19.52
N ASN A 531 -5.96 8.72 -18.30
CA ASN A 531 -5.99 7.47 -17.57
C ASN A 531 -7.20 6.63 -18.01
N PRO A 532 -7.10 5.28 -18.18
CA PRO A 532 -8.21 4.42 -18.61
C PRO A 532 -9.42 4.45 -17.67
N ILE A 533 -9.22 4.55 -16.33
CA ILE A 533 -10.32 4.64 -15.35
C ILE A 533 -11.04 6.01 -15.50
N PHE A 534 -10.28 7.06 -15.73
CA PHE A 534 -10.85 8.38 -16.00
C PHE A 534 -11.68 8.39 -17.28
N MET A 535 -11.23 7.71 -18.35
CA MET A 535 -12.00 7.55 -19.57
C MET A 535 -13.29 6.76 -19.34
N ALA A 536 -13.28 5.72 -18.52
CA ALA A 536 -14.48 4.98 -18.14
C ALA A 536 -15.49 5.90 -17.42
N LYS A 537 -15.02 6.75 -16.50
CA LYS A 537 -15.85 7.76 -15.87
C LYS A 537 -16.53 8.67 -16.90
N ILE A 538 -15.76 9.24 -17.85
CA ILE A 538 -16.32 10.15 -18.85
C ILE A 538 -17.31 9.42 -19.77
N TYR A 539 -16.95 8.22 -20.27
CA TYR A 539 -17.82 7.49 -21.19
C TYR A 539 -19.12 7.03 -20.54
N SER A 540 -19.17 6.88 -19.22
CA SER A 540 -20.43 6.61 -18.51
C SER A 540 -21.46 7.72 -18.69
N ALA A 541 -21.04 8.97 -18.91
CA ALA A 541 -21.94 10.09 -19.15
C ALA A 541 -22.75 9.95 -20.46
N PHE A 542 -22.15 9.38 -21.53
CA PHE A 542 -22.87 9.12 -22.77
C PHE A 542 -23.97 8.07 -22.59
N ALA A 543 -23.80 7.14 -21.65
CA ALA A 543 -24.78 6.11 -21.34
C ALA A 543 -25.85 6.59 -20.35
N ASN A 544 -25.55 7.57 -19.48
CA ASN A 544 -26.37 8.03 -18.37
C ASN A 544 -26.90 9.45 -18.54
N ASN A 545 -27.39 9.81 -19.74
CA ASN A 545 -28.00 11.12 -19.99
C ASN A 545 -27.14 12.30 -19.53
N GLY A 546 -25.84 12.22 -19.74
CA GLY A 546 -24.86 13.26 -19.40
C GLY A 546 -24.26 13.20 -18.01
N ASN A 547 -24.66 12.25 -17.17
CA ASN A 547 -24.16 12.08 -15.81
C ASN A 547 -23.05 11.06 -15.77
N ALA A 548 -21.81 11.49 -15.50
CA ALA A 548 -20.67 10.61 -15.27
C ALA A 548 -20.70 10.06 -13.86
N VAL A 549 -20.55 8.75 -13.71
CA VAL A 549 -20.47 8.10 -12.39
C VAL A 549 -19.01 7.96 -11.93
N HIS A 550 -18.79 8.10 -10.64
CA HIS A 550 -17.46 7.90 -10.06
C HIS A 550 -17.14 6.41 -9.97
N PRO A 551 -16.03 5.96 -10.59
CA PRO A 551 -15.56 4.59 -10.45
C PRO A 551 -15.13 4.30 -9.00
N TYR A 552 -15.43 3.09 -8.52
CA TYR A 552 -14.97 2.59 -7.22
C TYR A 552 -14.81 1.07 -7.27
N ILE A 553 -13.94 0.54 -6.39
CA ILE A 553 -13.59 -0.88 -6.36
C ILE A 553 -14.00 -1.57 -5.04
N LEU A 554 -14.20 -0.81 -3.97
CA LEU A 554 -14.69 -1.36 -2.70
C LEU A 554 -16.20 -1.52 -2.73
N GLN A 555 -16.69 -2.70 -2.35
CA GLN A 555 -18.12 -2.93 -2.21
C GLN A 555 -18.68 -2.04 -1.08
N LYS A 556 -19.72 -1.28 -1.37
CA LYS A 556 -20.40 -0.43 -0.41
C LYS A 556 -21.32 -1.26 0.49
N GLU A 557 -21.44 -0.87 1.75
CA GLU A 557 -22.29 -1.55 2.73
C GLU A 557 -23.52 -0.70 3.12
N GLY A 558 -24.62 -1.35 3.48
CA GLY A 558 -25.81 -0.72 4.06
C GLY A 558 -26.45 0.32 3.13
N ASN A 559 -26.83 1.47 3.67
CA ASN A 559 -27.52 2.54 2.92
C ASN A 559 -26.67 3.20 1.83
N GLU A 560 -25.36 2.99 1.81
CA GLU A 560 -24.48 3.50 0.76
C GLU A 560 -24.55 2.69 -0.53
N GLN A 561 -25.09 1.46 -0.50
CA GLN A 561 -25.21 0.60 -1.69
C GLN A 561 -25.99 1.29 -2.83
N ASN A 562 -27.01 2.10 -2.51
CA ASN A 562 -27.85 2.77 -3.49
C ASN A 562 -27.40 4.21 -3.81
N ALA A 563 -26.35 4.72 -3.15
CA ALA A 563 -25.86 6.07 -3.38
C ALA A 563 -24.92 6.11 -4.61
N VAL A 564 -25.45 6.53 -5.74
CA VAL A 564 -24.65 6.77 -6.95
C VAL A 564 -23.98 8.15 -6.87
N ASN A 565 -22.65 8.15 -6.79
CA ASN A 565 -21.89 9.40 -6.86
C ASN A 565 -21.66 9.76 -8.33
N SER A 566 -22.36 10.77 -8.82
CA SER A 566 -22.26 11.21 -10.20
C SER A 566 -22.11 12.72 -10.33
N VAL A 567 -21.58 13.14 -11.46
CA VAL A 567 -21.44 14.55 -11.84
C VAL A 567 -21.98 14.74 -13.25
N ASN A 568 -22.80 15.78 -13.45
CA ASN A 568 -23.29 16.13 -14.80
C ASN A 568 -22.13 16.75 -15.61
N LEU A 569 -21.77 16.12 -16.73
CA LEU A 569 -20.70 16.58 -17.63
C LEU A 569 -21.25 17.18 -18.92
N MET A 570 -22.45 16.79 -19.36
CA MET A 570 -23.07 17.29 -20.60
C MET A 570 -24.58 17.29 -20.52
N ASN A 571 -25.19 18.06 -21.41
CA ASN A 571 -26.65 18.12 -21.53
C ASN A 571 -27.23 16.75 -21.91
N PRO A 572 -28.37 16.32 -21.34
CA PRO A 572 -29.03 15.06 -21.70
C PRO A 572 -29.33 14.91 -23.19
N LEU A 573 -29.69 15.98 -23.89
CA LEU A 573 -29.95 15.94 -25.34
C LEU A 573 -28.66 15.68 -26.13
N THR A 574 -27.53 16.29 -25.71
CA THR A 574 -26.21 16.07 -26.26
C THR A 574 -25.75 14.63 -26.03
N ALA A 575 -25.89 14.11 -24.81
CA ALA A 575 -25.56 12.73 -24.48
C ALA A 575 -26.32 11.72 -25.35
N ASN A 576 -27.66 11.93 -25.48
CA ASN A 576 -28.53 11.07 -26.29
C ASN A 576 -28.21 11.14 -27.80
N LYS A 577 -27.86 12.32 -28.31
CA LYS A 577 -27.40 12.47 -29.70
C LYS A 577 -26.11 11.71 -29.93
N LEU A 578 -25.13 11.93 -29.09
CA LEU A 578 -23.83 11.27 -29.22
C LEU A 578 -23.92 9.75 -28.98
N LYS A 579 -24.80 9.28 -28.09
CA LYS A 579 -25.07 7.85 -27.93
C LYS A 579 -25.55 7.25 -29.25
N LYS A 580 -26.45 7.90 -29.98
CA LYS A 580 -26.92 7.46 -31.31
C LYS A 580 -25.78 7.42 -32.32
N ASP A 581 -24.92 8.44 -32.33
CA ASP A 581 -23.79 8.49 -33.24
C ASP A 581 -22.75 7.39 -32.92
N LEU A 582 -22.49 7.14 -31.63
CA LEU A 582 -21.63 6.05 -31.19
C LEU A 582 -22.15 4.67 -31.56
N LYS A 583 -23.51 4.49 -31.66
CA LYS A 583 -24.10 3.29 -32.21
C LYS A 583 -23.73 3.13 -33.68
N LYS A 584 -23.81 4.19 -34.48
CA LYS A 584 -23.44 4.16 -35.89
C LYS A 584 -21.96 3.87 -36.14
N VAL A 585 -21.07 4.29 -35.21
CA VAL A 585 -19.67 3.89 -35.27
C VAL A 585 -19.52 2.36 -35.23
N ILE A 586 -20.38 1.66 -34.45
CA ILE A 586 -20.40 0.20 -34.39
C ILE A 586 -21.16 -0.41 -35.59
N ASP A 587 -22.27 0.18 -35.99
CA ASP A 587 -23.10 -0.40 -37.06
C ASP A 587 -22.42 -0.29 -38.45
N GLU A 588 -21.76 0.83 -38.73
CA GLU A 588 -21.30 1.23 -40.06
C GLU A 588 -19.81 1.64 -40.12
N GLY A 589 -19.26 2.09 -38.98
CA GLY A 589 -17.98 2.78 -38.95
C GLY A 589 -16.78 1.91 -38.55
N THR A 590 -15.82 2.57 -37.92
CA THR A 590 -14.54 1.98 -37.52
C THR A 590 -14.66 0.85 -36.50
N GLY A 591 -15.78 0.79 -35.77
CA GLY A 591 -16.10 -0.23 -34.77
C GLY A 591 -16.88 -1.42 -35.26
N LYS A 592 -17.21 -1.50 -36.57
CA LYS A 592 -18.16 -2.49 -37.14
C LYS A 592 -17.83 -3.97 -36.87
N VAL A 593 -16.57 -4.28 -36.59
CA VAL A 593 -16.13 -5.66 -36.21
C VAL A 593 -16.72 -6.07 -34.86
N ALA A 594 -17.03 -5.12 -33.97
CA ALA A 594 -17.70 -5.39 -32.69
C ALA A 594 -19.20 -5.66 -32.80
N LYS A 595 -19.82 -5.42 -33.95
CA LYS A 595 -21.28 -5.60 -34.11
C LYS A 595 -21.69 -7.02 -33.76
N ILE A 596 -22.72 -7.13 -32.92
CA ILE A 596 -23.34 -8.39 -32.48
C ILE A 596 -24.82 -8.30 -32.81
N GLU A 597 -25.36 -9.30 -33.49
CA GLU A 597 -26.78 -9.35 -33.81
C GLU A 597 -27.63 -9.43 -32.53
N GLY A 598 -28.69 -8.65 -32.47
CA GLY A 598 -29.58 -8.58 -31.30
C GLY A 598 -29.01 -7.78 -30.11
N LYS A 599 -27.79 -7.21 -30.18
CA LYS A 599 -27.23 -6.35 -29.14
C LYS A 599 -26.99 -4.93 -29.65
N ASN A 600 -27.40 -3.93 -28.88
CA ASN A 600 -27.00 -2.56 -29.14
C ASN A 600 -25.67 -2.27 -28.46
N LEU A 601 -24.68 -1.91 -29.24
CA LEU A 601 -23.37 -1.49 -28.78
C LEU A 601 -23.10 -0.06 -29.22
N TYR A 602 -22.46 0.68 -28.36
CA TYR A 602 -22.13 2.09 -28.53
C TYR A 602 -20.66 2.28 -28.25
N GLY A 603 -19.88 2.79 -29.19
CA GLY A 603 -18.44 2.83 -28.92
C GLY A 603 -17.64 3.69 -29.88
N LYS A 604 -16.39 3.90 -29.52
CA LYS A 604 -15.41 4.65 -30.32
C LYS A 604 -14.05 3.96 -30.30
N THR A 605 -13.50 3.77 -31.48
CA THR A 605 -12.11 3.35 -31.66
C THR A 605 -11.16 4.53 -31.60
N GLY A 606 -9.97 4.30 -31.08
CA GLY A 606 -8.87 5.27 -31.06
C GLY A 606 -7.59 4.63 -31.57
N THR A 607 -6.80 5.42 -32.28
CA THR A 607 -5.40 5.12 -32.60
C THR A 607 -4.63 6.41 -32.37
N ALA A 608 -3.67 6.37 -31.46
CA ALA A 608 -2.77 7.49 -31.22
C ALA A 608 -1.36 7.08 -31.67
N GLU A 609 -0.73 7.91 -32.51
CA GLU A 609 0.64 7.72 -32.92
C GLU A 609 1.58 8.33 -31.87
N ILE A 610 2.56 7.56 -31.43
CA ILE A 610 3.67 8.03 -30.60
C ILE A 610 4.89 8.15 -31.50
N LYS A 611 5.29 9.39 -31.81
CA LYS A 611 6.49 9.68 -32.60
C LYS A 611 7.52 10.37 -31.74
N MET A 612 8.74 9.85 -31.72
CA MET A 612 9.88 10.49 -31.06
C MET A 612 10.35 11.73 -31.83
N THR A 613 10.18 11.74 -33.15
CA THR A 613 10.52 12.87 -34.06
C THR A 613 9.52 12.95 -35.20
N LYS A 614 9.48 14.11 -35.93
CA LYS A 614 8.61 14.30 -37.11
C LYS A 614 8.83 13.26 -38.20
N ASP A 615 10.04 12.77 -38.33
CA ASP A 615 10.47 11.85 -39.39
C ASP A 615 10.40 10.35 -38.94
N ASP A 616 9.96 10.11 -37.73
CA ASP A 616 9.82 8.75 -37.19
C ASP A 616 8.68 7.99 -37.89
N ARG A 617 9.04 7.28 -38.95
CA ARG A 617 8.12 6.36 -39.67
C ARG A 617 7.89 5.05 -38.93
N ALA A 618 8.72 4.75 -37.93
CA ALA A 618 8.61 3.55 -37.10
C ALA A 618 7.78 3.77 -35.84
N GLY A 619 7.26 4.98 -35.63
CA GLY A 619 6.51 5.36 -34.44
C GLY A 619 5.52 4.32 -33.98
N GLU A 620 5.46 4.14 -32.66
CA GLU A 620 4.53 3.22 -32.02
C GLU A 620 3.10 3.75 -32.06
N GLU A 621 2.13 2.86 -31.96
CA GLU A 621 0.71 3.25 -31.89
C GLU A 621 0.10 2.71 -30.61
N ILE A 622 -0.77 3.51 -29.99
CA ILE A 622 -1.69 3.06 -28.94
C ILE A 622 -3.05 2.85 -29.56
N GLY A 623 -3.56 1.63 -29.46
CA GLY A 623 -4.90 1.26 -29.92
C GLY A 623 -5.91 1.34 -28.78
N TRP A 624 -7.03 2.02 -28.99
CA TRP A 624 -8.12 2.12 -28.01
C TRP A 624 -9.43 1.59 -28.56
N PHE A 625 -10.22 1.01 -27.66
CA PHE A 625 -11.63 0.77 -27.93
C PHE A 625 -12.45 0.98 -26.65
N ASN A 626 -13.29 2.01 -26.65
CA ASN A 626 -14.23 2.31 -25.57
C ASN A 626 -15.63 1.96 -26.04
N VAL A 627 -16.33 1.08 -25.32
CA VAL A 627 -17.61 0.52 -25.75
C VAL A 627 -18.54 0.28 -24.56
N PHE A 628 -19.82 0.55 -24.73
CA PHE A 628 -20.85 0.19 -23.75
C PHE A 628 -22.09 -0.41 -24.44
N ASP A 629 -22.88 -1.14 -23.66
CA ASP A 629 -24.11 -1.79 -24.11
C ASP A 629 -25.34 -1.26 -23.35
N ASP A 630 -26.54 -1.79 -23.64
CA ASP A 630 -27.74 -1.48 -22.90
C ASP A 630 -27.86 -2.23 -21.56
N ASN A 631 -26.97 -3.22 -21.29
CA ASN A 631 -26.96 -4.02 -20.06
C ASN A 631 -26.04 -3.44 -18.98
N LYS A 632 -25.76 -2.14 -19.02
CA LYS A 632 -24.96 -1.37 -18.07
C LYS A 632 -23.46 -1.65 -18.13
N LEU A 633 -22.96 -2.50 -19.02
CA LEU A 633 -21.53 -2.78 -19.15
C LEU A 633 -20.84 -1.71 -20.00
N LEU A 634 -19.79 -1.11 -19.45
CA LEU A 634 -18.86 -0.23 -20.15
C LEU A 634 -17.46 -0.84 -20.05
N ILE A 635 -16.77 -0.96 -21.19
CA ILE A 635 -15.37 -1.40 -21.25
C ILE A 635 -14.54 -0.33 -21.96
N VAL A 636 -13.44 0.04 -21.31
CA VAL A 636 -12.37 0.88 -21.86
C VAL A 636 -11.13 0.01 -21.96
N ASN A 637 -10.63 -0.19 -23.17
CA ASN A 637 -9.42 -0.95 -23.43
C ASN A 637 -8.37 -0.13 -24.17
N MET A 638 -7.14 -0.25 -23.75
CA MET A 638 -5.95 0.33 -24.38
C MET A 638 -4.90 -0.74 -24.60
N VAL A 639 -4.23 -0.71 -25.75
CA VAL A 639 -3.12 -1.62 -26.13
C VAL A 639 -1.95 -0.77 -26.60
N GLU A 640 -0.78 -0.95 -25.96
CA GLU A 640 0.49 -0.38 -26.42
C GLU A 640 1.01 -1.15 -27.64
N ASN A 641 1.89 -0.53 -28.43
CA ASN A 641 2.49 -1.16 -29.62
C ASN A 641 1.47 -1.75 -30.60
N ALA A 642 0.29 -1.14 -30.70
CA ALA A 642 -0.85 -1.65 -31.45
C ALA A 642 -0.61 -1.72 -32.96
N LYS A 643 0.35 -0.99 -33.50
CA LYS A 643 0.70 -1.00 -34.94
C LYS A 643 0.96 -2.42 -35.45
N ARG A 644 1.71 -3.21 -34.69
CA ARG A 644 2.02 -4.63 -35.01
C ARG A 644 0.79 -5.56 -34.95
N LEU A 645 -0.29 -5.10 -34.32
CA LEU A 645 -1.53 -5.82 -34.07
C LEU A 645 -2.71 -5.32 -34.93
N ASN A 646 -2.43 -4.52 -35.96
CA ASN A 646 -3.45 -3.88 -36.79
C ASN A 646 -4.25 -2.76 -36.07
N GLY A 647 -3.57 -2.00 -35.22
CA GLY A 647 -4.13 -0.84 -34.51
C GLY A 647 -5.28 -1.21 -33.55
N SER A 648 -6.24 -0.34 -33.43
CA SER A 648 -7.43 -0.53 -32.58
C SER A 648 -8.32 -1.72 -32.97
N LYS A 649 -8.18 -2.27 -34.18
CA LYS A 649 -8.96 -3.44 -34.62
C LYS A 649 -8.70 -4.68 -33.75
N PHE A 650 -7.51 -4.80 -33.17
CA PHE A 650 -7.19 -5.86 -32.23
C PHE A 650 -8.08 -5.79 -30.99
N SER A 651 -8.18 -4.63 -30.39
CA SER A 651 -9.07 -4.39 -29.23
C SER A 651 -10.53 -4.66 -29.57
N VAL A 652 -11.01 -4.15 -30.71
CA VAL A 652 -12.39 -4.34 -31.19
C VAL A 652 -12.74 -5.82 -31.31
N LYS A 653 -11.85 -6.62 -31.96
CA LYS A 653 -12.07 -8.05 -32.15
C LYS A 653 -12.11 -8.82 -30.83
N ASN A 654 -11.16 -8.56 -29.92
CA ASN A 654 -11.07 -9.31 -28.67
C ASN A 654 -12.19 -8.96 -27.69
N LEU A 655 -12.59 -7.69 -27.62
CA LEU A 655 -13.71 -7.28 -26.79
C LEU A 655 -15.07 -7.74 -27.31
N ARG A 656 -15.24 -7.92 -28.62
CA ARG A 656 -16.48 -8.46 -29.18
C ARG A 656 -16.87 -9.79 -28.54
N ASP A 657 -15.93 -10.71 -28.38
CA ASP A 657 -16.17 -12.03 -27.77
C ASP A 657 -16.61 -11.92 -26.31
N ILE A 658 -16.08 -10.92 -25.58
CA ILE A 658 -16.43 -10.64 -24.18
C ILE A 658 -17.84 -10.06 -24.12
N LEU A 659 -18.13 -9.02 -24.95
CA LEU A 659 -19.44 -8.37 -25.03
C LEU A 659 -20.55 -9.33 -25.48
N ASP A 660 -20.21 -10.35 -26.25
CA ASP A 660 -21.16 -11.38 -26.68
C ASP A 660 -21.56 -12.32 -25.54
N LYS A 661 -20.59 -12.71 -24.70
CA LYS A 661 -20.76 -13.79 -23.73
C LYS A 661 -21.05 -13.30 -22.29
N TYR A 662 -20.62 -12.10 -21.95
CA TYR A 662 -20.75 -11.59 -20.59
C TYR A 662 -22.01 -10.74 -20.43
N VAL A 663 -22.72 -10.98 -19.32
CA VAL A 663 -23.88 -10.16 -18.88
C VAL A 663 -23.68 -9.90 -17.39
N ILE A 664 -23.87 -8.65 -16.98
CA ILE A 664 -23.89 -8.28 -15.56
C ILE A 664 -25.09 -8.98 -14.93
N ILE A 665 -24.83 -9.81 -13.94
CA ILE A 665 -25.87 -10.38 -13.09
C ILE A 665 -25.99 -9.43 -11.90
N ASP A 666 -27.07 -8.68 -11.83
CA ASP A 666 -27.41 -7.92 -10.64
C ASP A 666 -27.71 -8.95 -9.54
N ASN A 667 -26.90 -8.99 -8.46
CA ASN A 667 -27.21 -9.79 -7.29
C ASN A 667 -28.51 -9.22 -6.69
N VAL A 668 -29.63 -9.84 -7.02
CA VAL A 668 -30.90 -9.57 -6.34
C VAL A 668 -30.74 -10.16 -4.92
N ASN A 669 -30.57 -9.29 -3.93
CA ASN A 669 -30.66 -9.64 -2.52
C ASN A 669 -32.10 -10.02 -2.15
#